data_7bf847e376eccb72c0988558d02aaefa
#
_entry.id   7bf847e376eccb72c0988558d02aaefa
#
_cell.length_a   1.000
_cell.length_b   1.000
_cell.length_c   1.000
_cell.angle_alpha   90.00
_cell.angle_beta   90.00
_cell.angle_gamma   90.00
#
_symmetry.space_group_name_H-M   'P 1'
#
loop_
_entity.id
_entity.type
_entity.pdbx_description
1 polymer ?
#
loop_
_entity_poly.entity_id
_entity_poly.type
_entity_poly.pdbx_seq_one_letter_code
_entity_poly.pdbx_strand_id
1 'polypeptide(L)'
;MTAWLGCLTKKLVVGCWFWVWSDVVWEARSQPAFPGAVGAGAGSRGGRGGDVYYVTNLADYVSASDPKRFGTLRYGVASATGPRTIVFAVGGTITLSNDLRINKSQLTIAGQTAPGDGITLRRRSLIVSDARDVVIRHLRVRPGDLDPTFEGDGVWVVRCTNVILDHVSVSWSVDECLSVTHSSGVTVQRCWITESLNVSQHDKGAHGYGSLLRYGDGVLTFYGNLYAHHNSRNPRLGDRLRLEFINNLLYNWGSRAGYSGDQSSDLADNLGGFTNWLAYVGNVLVAGPSTRTPQTAFQGGATNTYIFRQDNWLDGNRNGRWDGVDTGWGMFGGTYTRLAQWPWPMTTPVEEVSAAFLRILWRGGASGKRDSVDRRILETVRNQTGRLVDAVGEPTQDQDYEIRSVNGTHLVFVRGWPALRAGEAPADADQDGMPDFWELAVGLNPLDARDRNRAGPEGYTALEDYLNWRAGPWVICPRNGSVVVDLHELLGGWEGLAYEVGAGSNGTVTLLPDGRRVRFIAPSGFSGLGHFAVAALDLATGWRVGPERVGVLVSITNAVNEPPGFQSVPLLEVLAGTTLEWTLRATDPDEPAQTLRFWVAVPRSGLSVEAGTGRLQWRVPVALGGTIQTLWVAVSDSGEPSMSATQQLTVVVRAVPVPRLALDRKDESEWILRVDGVNGPDYVVERSEDLVRWQEVVRTNPATLPWLWRVRDPGPGPAFYRIRLAP
;
A
#
# COMPACT_ATOMS: atom_id res chain seq x y z
N MET A 1 -35.98 61.17 -68.16
CA MET A 1 -37.33 60.70 -68.31
C MET A 1 -37.52 59.34 -67.76
N THR A 2 -38.38 59.28 -66.77
CA THR A 2 -39.08 58.11 -66.20
C THR A 2 -38.26 56.98 -65.61
N ALA A 3 -38.31 57.02 -64.29
CA ALA A 3 -37.94 55.98 -63.32
C ALA A 3 -38.89 54.79 -63.37
N TRP A 4 -38.44 53.60 -63.04
CA TRP A 4 -39.27 52.51 -62.50
C TRP A 4 -38.58 51.84 -61.30
N LEU A 5 -39.22 51.99 -60.12
CA LEU A 5 -38.95 51.23 -58.93
C LEU A 5 -39.46 49.81 -59.09
N GLY A 6 -38.67 48.80 -58.86
CA GLY A 6 -39.02 47.40 -58.69
C GLY A 6 -38.98 46.99 -57.22
N CYS A 7 -40.19 46.76 -56.66
CA CYS A 7 -40.32 46.29 -55.27
C CYS A 7 -40.08 44.78 -55.19
N LEU A 8 -39.03 44.35 -54.50
CA LEU A 8 -38.77 42.91 -54.20
C LEU A 8 -39.42 42.51 -52.86
N THR A 9 -40.48 41.83 -52.94
CA THR A 9 -41.17 41.16 -51.83
C THR A 9 -40.33 39.89 -51.40
N LYS A 10 -39.70 39.91 -50.26
CA LYS A 10 -39.14 38.72 -49.67
C LYS A 10 -40.20 37.87 -49.06
N LYS A 11 -40.43 36.67 -49.63
CA LYS A 11 -41.23 35.62 -48.99
C LYS A 11 -40.43 35.02 -47.83
N LEU A 12 -40.95 35.17 -46.60
CA LEU A 12 -40.51 34.44 -45.42
C LEU A 12 -41.04 33.00 -45.56
N VAL A 13 -40.10 32.04 -45.69
CA VAL A 13 -40.40 30.60 -45.51
C VAL A 13 -40.18 30.26 -44.04
N VAL A 14 -41.27 30.11 -43.30
CA VAL A 14 -41.27 29.59 -41.94
C VAL A 14 -41.14 28.06 -42.03
N GLY A 15 -39.91 27.57 -41.85
CA GLY A 15 -39.65 26.15 -41.70
C GLY A 15 -40.05 25.70 -40.29
N CYS A 16 -41.13 24.95 -40.14
CA CYS A 16 -41.45 24.23 -38.91
C CYS A 16 -40.43 23.12 -38.71
N TRP A 17 -39.47 23.31 -37.78
CA TRP A 17 -38.66 22.23 -37.28
C TRP A 17 -39.50 21.46 -36.25
N PHE A 18 -40.00 20.28 -36.63
CA PHE A 18 -40.46 19.29 -35.65
C PHE A 18 -39.24 18.76 -34.88
N TRP A 19 -39.10 19.18 -33.65
CA TRP A 19 -38.25 18.51 -32.72
C TRP A 19 -38.91 17.19 -32.35
N VAL A 20 -38.42 16.09 -32.93
CA VAL A 20 -38.71 14.75 -32.42
C VAL A 20 -37.95 14.64 -31.10
N TRP A 21 -38.66 14.80 -30.00
CA TRP A 21 -38.18 14.38 -28.72
C TRP A 21 -38.11 12.85 -28.78
N SER A 22 -36.93 12.30 -29.07
CA SER A 22 -36.65 10.93 -28.68
C SER A 22 -36.66 10.93 -27.16
N ASP A 23 -37.67 10.31 -26.57
CA ASP A 23 -37.64 9.89 -25.17
C ASP A 23 -36.45 8.98 -25.00
N VAL A 24 -35.28 9.56 -24.68
CA VAL A 24 -34.19 8.84 -24.08
C VAL A 24 -34.71 8.46 -22.69
N VAL A 25 -35.25 7.26 -22.59
CA VAL A 25 -35.51 6.64 -21.31
C VAL A 25 -34.18 6.62 -20.59
N TRP A 26 -33.95 7.60 -19.73
CA TRP A 26 -32.89 7.54 -18.73
C TRP A 26 -33.30 6.37 -17.81
N GLU A 27 -32.78 5.17 -18.09
CA GLU A 27 -32.70 4.18 -17.05
C GLU A 27 -32.00 4.87 -15.88
N ALA A 28 -32.71 5.05 -14.77
CA ALA A 28 -32.16 5.60 -13.56
C ALA A 28 -31.03 4.68 -13.16
N ARG A 29 -29.80 5.03 -13.55
CA ARG A 29 -28.60 4.31 -13.10
C ARG A 29 -28.62 4.38 -11.58
N SER A 30 -28.59 3.23 -10.93
CA SER A 30 -28.49 3.16 -9.47
C SER A 30 -27.27 4.00 -9.03
N GLN A 31 -27.44 4.74 -7.91
CA GLN A 31 -26.35 5.51 -7.30
C GLN A 31 -25.09 4.66 -7.21
N PRO A 32 -23.93 5.09 -7.72
CA PRO A 32 -22.68 4.35 -7.57
C PRO A 32 -22.33 4.06 -6.12
N ALA A 33 -21.48 3.07 -5.87
CA ALA A 33 -21.00 2.70 -4.54
C ALA A 33 -20.35 3.90 -3.84
N PHE A 34 -19.62 4.73 -4.58
CA PHE A 34 -18.98 5.97 -4.15
C PHE A 34 -18.57 6.80 -5.39
N PRO A 35 -18.27 8.10 -5.26
CA PRO A 35 -17.75 8.91 -6.35
C PRO A 35 -16.48 8.29 -6.96
N GLY A 36 -16.49 8.06 -8.27
CA GLY A 36 -15.38 7.42 -8.97
C GLY A 36 -15.39 5.89 -8.95
N ALA A 37 -16.44 5.25 -8.43
CA ALA A 37 -16.70 3.83 -8.68
C ALA A 37 -17.06 3.62 -10.15
N VAL A 38 -16.33 2.72 -10.81
CA VAL A 38 -16.53 2.38 -12.24
C VAL A 38 -16.62 0.87 -12.42
N GLY A 39 -16.92 0.44 -13.63
CA GLY A 39 -16.96 -0.97 -13.98
C GLY A 39 -18.26 -1.68 -13.58
N ALA A 40 -18.25 -2.97 -13.75
CA ALA A 40 -19.41 -3.83 -13.58
C ALA A 40 -19.95 -3.88 -12.13
N GLY A 41 -19.09 -3.66 -11.14
CA GLY A 41 -19.45 -3.62 -9.72
C GLY A 41 -19.76 -2.22 -9.18
N ALA A 42 -19.75 -1.19 -10.02
CA ALA A 42 -19.94 0.21 -9.60
C ALA A 42 -21.26 0.47 -8.88
N GLY A 43 -22.30 -0.30 -9.19
CA GLY A 43 -23.62 -0.18 -8.56
C GLY A 43 -23.76 -0.89 -7.20
N SER A 44 -22.68 -1.43 -6.62
CA SER A 44 -22.71 -2.08 -5.31
C SER A 44 -23.21 -1.13 -4.22
N ARG A 45 -24.23 -1.53 -3.49
CA ARG A 45 -24.83 -0.71 -2.43
C ARG A 45 -24.03 -0.74 -1.13
N GLY A 46 -23.24 -1.80 -0.92
CA GLY A 46 -22.57 -1.97 0.36
C GLY A 46 -23.52 -1.91 1.55
N GLY A 47 -23.06 -1.34 2.64
CA GLY A 47 -23.82 -1.16 3.88
C GLY A 47 -24.73 0.08 3.90
N ARG A 48 -24.99 0.72 2.77
CA ARG A 48 -25.77 1.96 2.68
C ARG A 48 -27.10 1.87 3.41
N GLY A 49 -27.37 2.81 4.32
CA GLY A 49 -28.60 2.90 5.10
C GLY A 49 -28.72 1.85 6.22
N GLY A 50 -27.67 1.07 6.46
CA GLY A 50 -27.64 0.03 7.49
C GLY A 50 -27.08 0.49 8.84
N ASP A 51 -26.71 -0.50 9.67
CA ASP A 51 -26.04 -0.25 10.93
C ASP A 51 -24.53 0.01 10.74
N VAL A 52 -23.89 0.54 11.79
CA VAL A 52 -22.46 0.77 11.84
C VAL A 52 -21.85 -0.15 12.91
N TYR A 53 -20.73 -0.76 12.54
CA TYR A 53 -19.97 -1.59 13.47
C TYR A 53 -18.54 -1.09 13.58
N TYR A 54 -18.06 -0.89 14.81
CA TYR A 54 -16.71 -0.43 15.10
C TYR A 54 -15.77 -1.60 15.38
N VAL A 55 -14.68 -1.66 14.62
CA VAL A 55 -13.53 -2.50 14.96
C VAL A 55 -12.68 -1.75 15.97
N THR A 56 -12.72 -2.22 17.23
CA THR A 56 -12.08 -1.57 18.38
C THR A 56 -10.85 -2.32 18.89
N ASN A 57 -10.53 -3.49 18.33
CA ASN A 57 -9.32 -4.22 18.65
C ASN A 57 -8.82 -5.05 17.45
N LEU A 58 -7.51 -5.35 17.45
CA LEU A 58 -6.82 -6.08 16.39
C LEU A 58 -6.80 -7.60 16.59
N ALA A 59 -7.47 -8.09 17.61
CA ALA A 59 -7.57 -9.53 17.85
C ALA A 59 -8.41 -10.23 16.78
N ASP A 60 -8.19 -11.53 16.65
CA ASP A 60 -9.08 -12.43 15.91
C ASP A 60 -9.44 -13.62 16.78
N TYR A 61 -10.45 -14.39 16.40
CA TYR A 61 -10.94 -15.53 17.18
C TYR A 61 -11.31 -16.71 16.30
N VAL A 62 -11.33 -17.91 16.91
CA VAL A 62 -11.74 -19.16 16.24
C VAL A 62 -13.12 -19.60 16.69
N SER A 63 -13.40 -19.56 18.00
CA SER A 63 -14.66 -20.02 18.58
C SER A 63 -15.68 -18.90 18.70
N ALA A 64 -16.92 -19.19 18.30
CA ALA A 64 -18.04 -18.27 18.49
C ALA A 64 -18.35 -17.95 19.97
N SER A 65 -17.87 -18.77 20.90
CA SER A 65 -17.99 -18.55 22.34
C SER A 65 -16.86 -17.73 22.95
N ASP A 66 -15.79 -17.37 22.18
CA ASP A 66 -14.68 -16.58 22.68
C ASP A 66 -15.16 -15.17 23.09
N PRO A 67 -15.01 -14.74 24.35
CA PRO A 67 -15.39 -13.40 24.77
C PRO A 67 -14.56 -12.29 24.07
N LYS A 68 -13.35 -12.58 23.59
CA LYS A 68 -12.50 -11.64 22.84
C LYS A 68 -13.04 -11.29 21.45
N ARG A 69 -14.10 -11.97 20.97
CA ARG A 69 -14.68 -11.71 19.64
C ARG A 69 -15.26 -10.31 19.46
N PHE A 70 -15.75 -9.71 20.55
CA PHE A 70 -16.36 -8.38 20.49
C PHE A 70 -15.32 -7.32 20.12
N GLY A 71 -15.70 -6.40 19.26
CA GLY A 71 -14.81 -5.37 18.71
C GLY A 71 -13.85 -5.85 17.62
N THR A 72 -13.86 -7.14 17.24
CA THR A 72 -13.02 -7.65 16.15
C THR A 72 -13.66 -7.50 14.78
N LEU A 73 -12.84 -7.44 13.73
CA LEU A 73 -13.33 -7.39 12.34
C LEU A 73 -14.19 -8.64 12.01
N ARG A 74 -13.75 -9.84 12.41
CA ARG A 74 -14.49 -11.08 12.16
C ARG A 74 -15.88 -11.05 12.77
N TYR A 75 -16.02 -10.54 13.99
CA TYR A 75 -17.33 -10.41 14.62
C TYR A 75 -18.22 -9.38 13.91
N GLY A 76 -17.65 -8.28 13.46
CA GLY A 76 -18.37 -7.28 12.67
C GLY A 76 -18.97 -7.87 11.39
N VAL A 77 -18.24 -8.73 10.70
CA VAL A 77 -18.73 -9.47 9.52
C VAL A 77 -19.75 -10.53 9.92
N ALA A 78 -19.42 -11.39 10.88
CA ALA A 78 -20.24 -12.58 11.20
C ALA A 78 -21.60 -12.21 11.81
N SER A 79 -21.65 -11.15 12.61
CA SER A 79 -22.87 -10.71 13.33
C SER A 79 -23.81 -9.85 12.48
N ALA A 80 -23.44 -9.51 11.22
CA ALA A 80 -24.31 -8.72 10.36
C ALA A 80 -25.61 -9.49 10.01
N THR A 81 -26.75 -8.84 10.25
CA THR A 81 -28.08 -9.37 9.96
C THR A 81 -28.81 -8.60 8.86
N GLY A 82 -28.26 -7.49 8.41
CA GLY A 82 -28.75 -6.61 7.36
C GLY A 82 -27.59 -5.78 6.77
N PRO A 83 -27.90 -4.70 6.05
CA PRO A 83 -26.88 -3.80 5.56
C PRO A 83 -26.02 -3.27 6.70
N ARG A 84 -24.69 -3.28 6.53
CA ARG A 84 -23.73 -2.86 7.56
C ARG A 84 -22.51 -2.17 6.99
N THR A 85 -22.13 -1.06 7.59
CA THR A 85 -20.84 -0.41 7.38
C THR A 85 -19.91 -0.73 8.54
N ILE A 86 -18.74 -1.29 8.24
CA ILE A 86 -17.69 -1.59 9.23
C ILE A 86 -16.63 -0.49 9.14
N VAL A 87 -16.45 0.23 10.25
CA VAL A 87 -15.45 1.28 10.44
C VAL A 87 -14.42 0.85 11.49
N PHE A 88 -13.24 1.47 11.47
CA PHE A 88 -12.14 1.08 12.34
C PHE A 88 -11.80 2.22 13.31
N ALA A 89 -11.88 1.92 14.61
CA ALA A 89 -11.39 2.78 15.69
C ALA A 89 -9.94 2.43 16.09
N VAL A 90 -9.31 1.49 15.40
CA VAL A 90 -7.92 1.06 15.64
C VAL A 90 -7.20 0.91 14.30
N GLY A 91 -5.89 1.23 14.30
CA GLY A 91 -4.99 0.94 13.19
C GLY A 91 -3.96 -0.12 13.59
N GLY A 92 -3.51 -0.93 12.62
CA GLY A 92 -2.50 -1.95 12.87
C GLY A 92 -2.69 -3.23 12.07
N THR A 93 -2.08 -4.31 12.53
CA THR A 93 -2.10 -5.61 11.85
C THR A 93 -2.99 -6.62 12.58
N ILE A 94 -4.00 -7.12 11.90
CA ILE A 94 -4.86 -8.22 12.37
C ILE A 94 -4.25 -9.54 11.88
N THR A 95 -3.82 -10.39 12.81
CA THR A 95 -3.35 -11.74 12.51
C THR A 95 -4.53 -12.70 12.50
N LEU A 96 -4.98 -13.09 11.31
CA LEU A 96 -6.15 -13.94 11.14
C LEU A 96 -5.87 -15.36 11.64
N SER A 97 -6.76 -15.89 12.46
CA SER A 97 -6.71 -17.26 12.96
C SER A 97 -7.07 -18.29 11.89
N ASN A 98 -8.07 -17.96 11.07
CA ASN A 98 -8.52 -18.68 9.88
C ASN A 98 -8.87 -17.66 8.80
N ASP A 99 -9.18 -18.11 7.58
CA ASP A 99 -9.66 -17.23 6.53
C ASP A 99 -10.81 -16.35 7.03
N LEU A 100 -10.73 -15.07 6.72
CA LEU A 100 -11.82 -14.14 6.99
C LEU A 100 -12.83 -14.23 5.84
N ARG A 101 -13.92 -14.92 6.07
CA ARG A 101 -14.98 -15.13 5.07
C ARG A 101 -16.10 -14.12 5.23
N ILE A 102 -16.33 -13.33 4.17
CA ILE A 102 -17.48 -12.42 4.03
C ILE A 102 -18.54 -13.14 3.22
N ASN A 103 -19.52 -13.69 3.93
CA ASN A 103 -20.70 -14.35 3.34
C ASN A 103 -22.01 -13.60 3.68
N LYS A 104 -21.89 -12.32 3.97
CA LYS A 104 -22.99 -11.40 4.25
C LYS A 104 -23.11 -10.42 3.10
N SER A 105 -24.30 -10.23 2.60
CA SER A 105 -24.60 -9.25 1.57
C SER A 105 -24.80 -7.86 2.16
N GLN A 106 -24.69 -6.85 1.31
CA GLN A 106 -24.87 -5.44 1.68
C GLN A 106 -23.91 -5.00 2.79
N LEU A 107 -22.61 -5.23 2.58
CA LEU A 107 -21.58 -4.95 3.55
C LEU A 107 -20.53 -4.00 2.98
N THR A 108 -20.19 -2.96 3.72
CA THR A 108 -19.08 -2.07 3.44
C THR A 108 -17.98 -2.28 4.48
N ILE A 109 -16.72 -2.51 4.04
CA ILE A 109 -15.54 -2.44 4.90
C ILE A 109 -14.77 -1.18 4.53
N ALA A 110 -14.79 -0.20 5.43
CA ALA A 110 -14.22 1.13 5.22
C ALA A 110 -12.84 1.25 5.88
N GLY A 111 -11.81 0.64 5.27
CA GLY A 111 -10.44 0.66 5.79
C GLY A 111 -9.83 2.06 5.89
N GLN A 112 -10.33 3.04 5.13
CA GLN A 112 -9.91 4.45 5.18
C GLN A 112 -10.22 5.13 6.52
N THR A 113 -11.12 4.58 7.33
CA THR A 113 -11.43 5.13 8.66
C THR A 113 -10.39 4.77 9.72
N ALA A 114 -9.59 3.73 9.49
CA ALA A 114 -8.59 3.29 10.44
C ALA A 114 -7.59 4.41 10.76
N PRO A 115 -7.34 4.70 12.04
CA PRO A 115 -6.34 5.68 12.44
C PRO A 115 -4.89 5.18 12.16
N GLY A 116 -3.90 6.05 12.41
CA GLY A 116 -2.50 5.71 12.23
C GLY A 116 -2.16 5.28 10.79
N ASP A 117 -1.48 4.16 10.63
CA ASP A 117 -1.04 3.64 9.32
C ASP A 117 -2.07 2.73 8.62
N GLY A 118 -3.33 2.70 9.09
CA GLY A 118 -4.39 1.88 8.49
C GLY A 118 -4.36 0.41 8.95
N ILE A 119 -5.02 -0.48 8.20
CA ILE A 119 -5.20 -1.90 8.56
C ILE A 119 -4.48 -2.83 7.58
N THR A 120 -3.81 -3.83 8.13
CA THR A 120 -3.26 -4.99 7.40
C THR A 120 -3.84 -6.29 7.96
N LEU A 121 -4.34 -7.15 7.09
CA LEU A 121 -4.69 -8.54 7.41
C LEU A 121 -3.51 -9.44 7.02
N ARG A 122 -3.10 -10.35 7.91
CA ARG A 122 -2.01 -11.30 7.63
C ARG A 122 -2.37 -12.73 8.04
N ARG A 123 -1.58 -13.68 7.58
CA ARG A 123 -1.57 -15.11 7.88
C ARG A 123 -2.61 -15.93 7.10
N ARG A 124 -3.77 -15.40 6.75
CA ARG A 124 -4.85 -16.10 6.06
C ARG A 124 -5.53 -15.18 5.04
N SER A 125 -6.37 -15.77 4.20
CA SER A 125 -7.10 -15.10 3.13
C SER A 125 -8.22 -14.19 3.61
N LEU A 126 -8.53 -13.18 2.81
CA LEU A 126 -9.82 -12.49 2.80
C LEU A 126 -10.68 -13.07 1.68
N ILE A 127 -11.77 -13.74 2.01
CA ILE A 127 -12.66 -14.41 1.05
C ILE A 127 -14.03 -13.76 1.06
N VAL A 128 -14.49 -13.26 -0.10
CA VAL A 128 -15.87 -12.83 -0.30
C VAL A 128 -16.59 -13.96 -1.03
N SER A 129 -17.57 -14.58 -0.40
CA SER A 129 -18.24 -15.74 -0.98
C SER A 129 -19.74 -15.72 -0.77
N ASP A 130 -20.47 -16.14 -1.81
CA ASP A 130 -21.93 -16.33 -1.75
C ASP A 130 -22.66 -15.06 -1.29
N ALA A 131 -22.14 -13.88 -1.69
CA ALA A 131 -22.62 -12.58 -1.26
C ALA A 131 -22.88 -11.63 -2.44
N ARG A 132 -23.64 -10.59 -2.16
CA ARG A 132 -23.92 -9.52 -3.13
C ARG A 132 -23.82 -8.14 -2.48
N ASP A 133 -23.59 -7.13 -3.28
CA ASP A 133 -23.51 -5.76 -2.81
C ASP A 133 -22.45 -5.58 -1.72
N VAL A 134 -21.19 -5.92 -2.02
CA VAL A 134 -20.08 -5.78 -1.08
C VAL A 134 -19.09 -4.73 -1.58
N VAL A 135 -18.73 -3.80 -0.70
CA VAL A 135 -17.76 -2.72 -0.95
C VAL A 135 -16.60 -2.88 0.02
N ILE A 136 -15.38 -3.01 -0.49
CA ILE A 136 -14.16 -3.10 0.33
C ILE A 136 -13.16 -2.05 -0.15
N ARG A 137 -12.72 -1.16 0.76
CA ARG A 137 -11.83 -0.06 0.41
C ARG A 137 -10.67 0.07 1.39
N HIS A 138 -9.50 0.46 0.85
CA HIS A 138 -8.31 0.88 1.60
C HIS A 138 -7.81 -0.12 2.64
N LEU A 139 -7.79 -1.40 2.32
CA LEU A 139 -7.20 -2.46 3.14
C LEU A 139 -5.87 -2.96 2.54
N ARG A 140 -5.05 -3.56 3.39
CA ARG A 140 -3.92 -4.39 2.96
C ARG A 140 -4.19 -5.84 3.35
N VAL A 141 -3.93 -6.77 2.43
CA VAL A 141 -4.05 -8.21 2.68
C VAL A 141 -2.72 -8.87 2.31
N ARG A 142 -2.01 -9.37 3.31
CA ARG A 142 -0.67 -9.95 3.16
C ARG A 142 -0.55 -11.24 3.96
N PRO A 143 -1.10 -12.37 3.46
CA PRO A 143 -1.08 -13.63 4.18
C PRO A 143 0.33 -14.05 4.60
N GLY A 144 1.27 -14.07 3.67
CA GLY A 144 2.63 -14.53 3.88
C GLY A 144 2.71 -16.02 4.20
N ASP A 145 3.83 -16.44 4.74
CA ASP A 145 4.22 -17.82 5.00
C ASP A 145 4.32 -18.19 6.49
N LEU A 146 3.66 -17.40 7.36
CA LEU A 146 3.61 -17.67 8.81
C LEU A 146 2.94 -19.00 9.17
N ASP A 147 2.06 -19.46 8.32
CA ASP A 147 1.33 -20.71 8.49
C ASP A 147 1.76 -21.70 7.43
N PRO A 148 2.54 -22.73 7.77
CA PRO A 148 3.10 -23.66 6.78
C PRO A 148 2.02 -24.53 6.09
N THR A 149 0.78 -24.49 6.54
CA THR A 149 -0.36 -25.20 5.94
C THR A 149 -1.21 -24.29 5.04
N PHE A 150 -0.83 -23.02 4.87
CA PHE A 150 -1.55 -22.08 4.05
C PHE A 150 -1.07 -22.15 2.59
N GLU A 151 -2.00 -22.43 1.69
CA GLU A 151 -1.77 -22.52 0.24
C GLU A 151 -2.80 -21.69 -0.55
N GLY A 152 -3.29 -20.61 0.03
CA GLY A 152 -4.41 -19.86 -0.52
C GLY A 152 -4.04 -18.55 -1.20
N ASP A 153 -5.07 -17.98 -1.81
CA ASP A 153 -5.05 -16.64 -2.37
C ASP A 153 -4.96 -15.57 -1.26
N GLY A 154 -4.47 -14.39 -1.62
CA GLY A 154 -4.57 -13.24 -0.73
C GLY A 154 -6.02 -12.79 -0.57
N VAL A 155 -6.69 -12.48 -1.68
CA VAL A 155 -8.11 -12.14 -1.75
C VAL A 155 -8.79 -13.04 -2.77
N TRP A 156 -9.91 -13.63 -2.40
CA TRP A 156 -10.72 -14.43 -3.30
C TRP A 156 -12.19 -14.02 -3.28
N VAL A 157 -12.73 -13.65 -4.45
CA VAL A 157 -14.16 -13.35 -4.66
C VAL A 157 -14.78 -14.51 -5.42
N VAL A 158 -15.72 -15.23 -4.81
CA VAL A 158 -16.29 -16.45 -5.36
C VAL A 158 -17.82 -16.52 -5.18
N ARG A 159 -18.54 -16.85 -6.24
CA ARG A 159 -20.01 -16.94 -6.28
C ARG A 159 -20.69 -15.66 -5.77
N CYS A 160 -20.18 -14.52 -6.20
CA CYS A 160 -20.66 -13.21 -5.80
C CYS A 160 -21.28 -12.43 -6.97
N THR A 161 -22.10 -11.46 -6.63
CA THR A 161 -22.62 -10.49 -7.59
C THR A 161 -22.53 -9.08 -7.04
N ASN A 162 -22.20 -8.11 -7.91
CA ASN A 162 -22.16 -6.69 -7.55
C ASN A 162 -21.21 -6.39 -6.39
N VAL A 163 -19.90 -6.65 -6.61
CA VAL A 163 -18.81 -6.45 -5.64
C VAL A 163 -17.81 -5.45 -6.20
N ILE A 164 -17.32 -4.54 -5.36
CA ILE A 164 -16.25 -3.62 -5.71
C ILE A 164 -15.14 -3.63 -4.66
N LEU A 165 -13.91 -3.87 -5.13
CA LEU A 165 -12.66 -3.70 -4.37
C LEU A 165 -11.97 -2.44 -4.90
N ASP A 166 -11.67 -1.50 -4.00
CA ASP A 166 -11.12 -0.20 -4.37
C ASP A 166 -9.93 0.16 -3.45
N HIS A 167 -8.78 0.49 -4.05
CA HIS A 167 -7.57 0.86 -3.31
C HIS A 167 -7.12 -0.20 -2.29
N VAL A 168 -7.19 -1.47 -2.65
CA VAL A 168 -6.70 -2.58 -1.82
C VAL A 168 -5.29 -2.96 -2.26
N SER A 169 -4.35 -3.10 -1.31
CA SER A 169 -3.02 -3.66 -1.58
C SER A 169 -2.97 -5.13 -1.16
N VAL A 170 -2.68 -6.01 -2.10
CA VAL A 170 -2.57 -7.45 -1.85
C VAL A 170 -1.16 -7.92 -2.20
N SER A 171 -0.50 -8.60 -1.26
CA SER A 171 0.86 -9.11 -1.46
C SER A 171 1.09 -10.39 -0.67
N TRP A 172 2.13 -11.13 -1.04
CA TRP A 172 2.65 -12.28 -0.29
C TRP A 172 1.64 -13.43 -0.11
N SER A 173 0.78 -13.64 -1.10
CA SER A 173 -0.01 -14.86 -1.18
C SER A 173 0.88 -16.04 -1.56
N VAL A 174 0.44 -17.23 -1.25
CA VAL A 174 1.13 -18.49 -1.57
C VAL A 174 0.66 -19.06 -2.90
N ASP A 175 -0.55 -18.71 -3.32
CA ASP A 175 -1.11 -18.92 -4.66
C ASP A 175 -1.34 -17.57 -5.35
N GLU A 176 -2.53 -17.26 -5.87
CA GLU A 176 -2.82 -15.96 -6.44
C GLU A 176 -2.95 -14.86 -5.39
N CYS A 177 -2.49 -13.65 -5.73
CA CYS A 177 -2.77 -12.51 -4.88
C CYS A 177 -4.26 -12.17 -4.85
N LEU A 178 -4.95 -12.13 -6.01
CA LEU A 178 -6.36 -11.76 -6.07
C LEU A 178 -7.10 -12.52 -7.16
N SER A 179 -8.01 -13.41 -6.80
CA SER A 179 -8.83 -14.19 -7.74
C SER A 179 -10.29 -13.83 -7.71
N VAL A 180 -10.95 -13.92 -8.89
CA VAL A 180 -12.41 -13.78 -9.03
C VAL A 180 -12.94 -14.96 -9.82
N THR A 181 -13.77 -15.78 -9.18
CA THR A 181 -14.32 -16.98 -9.82
C THR A 181 -15.82 -17.11 -9.57
N HIS A 182 -16.57 -17.68 -10.53
CA HIS A 182 -18.01 -17.93 -10.42
C HIS A 182 -18.82 -16.67 -10.01
N SER A 183 -18.37 -15.50 -10.45
CA SER A 183 -18.92 -14.23 -10.01
C SER A 183 -19.24 -13.33 -11.20
N SER A 184 -20.14 -12.37 -11.01
CA SER A 184 -20.52 -11.42 -12.03
C SER A 184 -20.73 -10.01 -11.44
N GLY A 185 -20.57 -8.98 -12.24
CA GLY A 185 -20.70 -7.62 -11.73
C GLY A 185 -19.62 -7.29 -10.68
N VAL A 186 -18.38 -7.72 -10.92
CA VAL A 186 -17.27 -7.47 -9.99
C VAL A 186 -16.33 -6.44 -10.61
N THR A 187 -15.97 -5.44 -9.82
CA THR A 187 -14.91 -4.48 -10.15
C THR A 187 -13.77 -4.60 -9.16
N VAL A 188 -12.55 -4.69 -9.68
CA VAL A 188 -11.29 -4.49 -8.97
C VAL A 188 -10.65 -3.25 -9.56
N GLN A 189 -10.65 -2.15 -8.81
CA GLN A 189 -10.12 -0.88 -9.31
C GLN A 189 -9.05 -0.30 -8.40
N ARG A 190 -8.02 0.30 -9.02
CA ARG A 190 -6.94 1.02 -8.33
C ARG A 190 -6.28 0.21 -7.22
N CYS A 191 -6.31 -1.12 -7.33
CA CYS A 191 -5.67 -2.04 -6.39
C CYS A 191 -4.23 -2.32 -6.79
N TRP A 192 -3.40 -2.63 -5.81
CA TRP A 192 -2.05 -3.15 -6.02
C TRP A 192 -2.04 -4.64 -5.72
N ILE A 193 -1.72 -5.43 -6.72
CA ILE A 193 -1.65 -6.89 -6.73
C ILE A 193 -0.19 -7.21 -6.96
N THR A 194 0.55 -7.54 -5.90
CA THR A 194 2.02 -7.50 -5.98
C THR A 194 2.69 -8.61 -5.17
N GLU A 195 3.85 -9.06 -5.60
CA GLU A 195 4.75 -9.96 -4.86
C GLU A 195 4.07 -11.21 -4.27
N SER A 196 3.42 -12.01 -5.10
CA SER A 196 3.09 -13.39 -4.68
C SER A 196 4.36 -14.18 -4.40
N LEU A 197 4.38 -15.03 -3.37
CA LEU A 197 5.54 -15.86 -3.00
C LEU A 197 5.70 -16.99 -4.02
N ASN A 198 6.79 -16.96 -4.79
CA ASN A 198 6.95 -17.84 -5.94
C ASN A 198 7.36 -19.27 -5.56
N VAL A 199 8.50 -19.44 -4.89
CA VAL A 199 8.91 -20.73 -4.31
C VAL A 199 8.64 -20.70 -2.83
N SER A 200 7.42 -21.09 -2.45
CA SER A 200 6.93 -21.03 -1.07
C SER A 200 6.57 -22.43 -0.57
N GLN A 201 5.73 -22.50 0.46
CA GLN A 201 5.24 -23.75 1.03
C GLN A 201 4.17 -24.48 0.20
N HIS A 202 3.76 -23.94 -0.95
CA HIS A 202 2.75 -24.56 -1.81
C HIS A 202 3.20 -25.95 -2.29
N ASP A 203 2.36 -26.98 -2.16
CA ASP A 203 2.68 -28.38 -2.46
C ASP A 203 3.01 -28.61 -3.96
N LYS A 204 2.48 -27.79 -4.86
CA LYS A 204 2.77 -27.79 -6.29
C LYS A 204 4.11 -27.13 -6.66
N GLY A 205 4.91 -26.69 -5.70
CA GLY A 205 6.17 -26.00 -5.92
C GLY A 205 6.01 -24.54 -6.30
N ALA A 206 6.78 -24.02 -7.27
CA ALA A 206 6.76 -22.61 -7.65
C ALA A 206 5.37 -22.16 -8.12
N HIS A 207 4.65 -21.40 -7.26
CA HIS A 207 3.23 -21.08 -7.43
C HIS A 207 2.87 -19.61 -7.14
N GLY A 208 3.80 -18.68 -7.38
CA GLY A 208 3.59 -17.24 -7.16
C GLY A 208 2.87 -16.56 -8.30
N TYR A 209 1.57 -16.25 -8.15
CA TYR A 209 0.73 -15.76 -9.22
C TYR A 209 -0.04 -14.48 -8.89
N GLY A 210 -0.45 -13.74 -9.96
CA GLY A 210 -1.25 -12.52 -9.84
C GLY A 210 -2.73 -12.80 -9.60
N SER A 211 -3.47 -13.21 -10.63
CA SER A 211 -4.93 -13.38 -10.57
C SER A 211 -5.43 -14.53 -11.44
N LEU A 212 -6.33 -15.35 -10.87
CA LEU A 212 -7.14 -16.30 -11.62
C LEU A 212 -8.57 -15.77 -11.78
N LEU A 213 -9.01 -15.62 -13.04
CA LEU A 213 -10.34 -15.11 -13.39
C LEU A 213 -11.05 -16.18 -14.22
N ARG A 214 -12.18 -16.72 -13.73
CA ARG A 214 -12.91 -17.75 -14.45
C ARG A 214 -14.37 -17.90 -14.02
N TYR A 215 -15.20 -18.48 -14.90
CA TYR A 215 -16.58 -18.84 -14.66
C TYR A 215 -17.47 -17.66 -14.24
N GLY A 216 -17.34 -16.53 -14.95
CA GLY A 216 -18.18 -15.34 -14.69
C GLY A 216 -19.30 -15.25 -15.73
N ASP A 217 -20.57 -15.39 -15.33
CA ASP A 217 -21.71 -15.25 -16.23
C ASP A 217 -22.08 -13.79 -16.58
N GLY A 218 -21.30 -12.83 -16.11
CA GLY A 218 -21.42 -11.40 -16.37
C GLY A 218 -20.08 -10.75 -16.64
N VAL A 219 -20.03 -9.42 -16.48
CA VAL A 219 -18.80 -8.66 -16.67
C VAL A 219 -17.99 -8.67 -15.41
N LEU A 220 -16.68 -8.89 -15.56
CA LEU A 220 -15.66 -8.55 -14.60
C LEU A 220 -14.89 -7.34 -15.12
N THR A 221 -14.54 -6.42 -14.25
CA THR A 221 -13.78 -5.21 -14.60
C THR A 221 -12.55 -5.10 -13.72
N PHE A 222 -11.38 -5.02 -14.35
CA PHE A 222 -10.10 -4.72 -13.71
C PHE A 222 -9.58 -3.42 -14.27
N TYR A 223 -9.60 -2.36 -13.45
CA TYR A 223 -9.37 -0.99 -13.89
C TYR A 223 -8.32 -0.27 -13.05
N GLY A 224 -7.25 0.20 -13.69
CA GLY A 224 -6.24 1.03 -13.05
C GLY A 224 -5.44 0.31 -11.97
N ASN A 225 -5.20 -1.00 -12.09
CA ASN A 225 -4.48 -1.79 -11.09
C ASN A 225 -3.00 -1.92 -11.44
N LEU A 226 -2.18 -2.12 -10.41
CA LEU A 226 -0.79 -2.55 -10.53
C LEU A 226 -0.70 -4.06 -10.33
N TYR A 227 -0.08 -4.75 -11.28
CA TYR A 227 0.45 -6.10 -11.14
C TYR A 227 1.97 -6.03 -11.13
N ALA A 228 2.64 -6.46 -10.07
CA ALA A 228 4.11 -6.41 -10.02
C ALA A 228 4.71 -7.64 -9.32
N HIS A 229 5.79 -8.14 -9.88
CA HIS A 229 6.62 -9.20 -9.31
C HIS A 229 5.89 -10.55 -9.12
N HIS A 230 5.09 -10.96 -10.09
CA HIS A 230 4.47 -12.28 -10.13
C HIS A 230 5.16 -13.16 -11.17
N ASN A 231 5.24 -14.46 -10.91
CA ASN A 231 5.79 -15.38 -11.91
C ASN A 231 4.90 -15.43 -13.16
N SER A 232 3.56 -15.41 -12.97
CA SER A 232 2.61 -15.49 -14.07
C SER A 232 1.18 -15.10 -13.62
N ARG A 233 0.17 -15.31 -14.45
CA ARG A 233 -1.25 -15.01 -14.19
C ARG A 233 -1.53 -13.53 -13.94
N ASN A 234 -1.11 -12.66 -14.88
CA ASN A 234 -1.36 -11.21 -14.80
C ASN A 234 -2.32 -10.69 -15.91
N PRO A 235 -3.59 -11.13 -15.99
CA PRO A 235 -4.21 -12.24 -15.27
C PRO A 235 -4.16 -13.56 -16.05
N ARG A 236 -4.57 -14.69 -15.43
CA ARG A 236 -4.99 -15.90 -16.13
C ARG A 236 -6.50 -15.87 -16.35
N LEU A 237 -6.92 -16.03 -17.60
CA LEU A 237 -8.31 -16.22 -17.95
C LEU A 237 -8.61 -17.71 -18.06
N GLY A 238 -9.53 -18.17 -17.23
CA GLY A 238 -10.15 -19.48 -17.39
C GLY A 238 -11.36 -19.40 -18.32
N ASP A 239 -12.26 -20.35 -18.22
CA ASP A 239 -13.42 -20.47 -19.09
C ASP A 239 -14.59 -19.59 -18.67
N ARG A 240 -15.49 -19.28 -19.62
CA ARG A 240 -16.77 -18.59 -19.43
C ARG A 240 -16.62 -17.23 -18.75
N LEU A 241 -15.89 -16.33 -19.40
CA LEU A 241 -15.51 -15.06 -18.86
C LEU A 241 -15.78 -13.91 -19.84
N ARG A 242 -16.30 -12.79 -19.34
CA ARG A 242 -16.29 -11.49 -20.00
C ARG A 242 -15.51 -10.51 -19.13
N LEU A 243 -14.33 -10.11 -19.60
CA LEU A 243 -13.40 -9.26 -18.86
C LEU A 243 -13.13 -7.96 -19.58
N GLU A 244 -13.29 -6.84 -18.86
CA GLU A 244 -12.74 -5.55 -19.19
C GLU A 244 -11.46 -5.36 -18.37
N PHE A 245 -10.30 -5.45 -19.04
CA PHE A 245 -8.99 -5.25 -18.45
C PHE A 245 -8.41 -3.93 -18.99
N ILE A 246 -8.65 -2.85 -18.25
CA ILE A 246 -8.52 -1.48 -18.74
C ILE A 246 -7.53 -0.68 -17.90
N ASN A 247 -6.57 -0.01 -18.55
CA ASN A 247 -5.63 0.92 -17.93
C ASN A 247 -4.84 0.31 -16.75
N ASN A 248 -4.48 -0.98 -16.80
CA ASN A 248 -3.65 -1.62 -15.77
C ASN A 248 -2.17 -1.50 -16.11
N LEU A 249 -1.32 -1.52 -15.08
CA LEU A 249 0.14 -1.59 -15.19
C LEU A 249 0.62 -2.96 -14.77
N LEU A 250 1.34 -3.65 -15.67
CA LEU A 250 1.98 -4.94 -15.41
C LEU A 250 3.49 -4.73 -15.40
N TYR A 251 4.14 -5.07 -14.32
CA TYR A 251 5.57 -4.90 -14.16
C TYR A 251 6.26 -6.19 -13.71
N ASN A 252 7.42 -6.48 -14.32
CA ASN A 252 8.36 -7.53 -13.89
C ASN A 252 7.72 -8.90 -13.66
N TRP A 253 6.95 -9.40 -14.65
CA TRP A 253 6.45 -10.78 -14.63
C TRP A 253 7.58 -11.80 -14.88
N GLY A 254 7.43 -13.01 -14.36
CA GLY A 254 8.40 -14.09 -14.58
C GLY A 254 8.21 -14.79 -15.95
N SER A 255 7.43 -15.85 -15.95
CA SER A 255 7.27 -16.72 -17.13
C SER A 255 6.27 -16.18 -18.15
N ARG A 256 5.16 -15.60 -17.71
CA ARG A 256 4.10 -15.05 -18.57
C ARG A 256 3.46 -13.82 -17.93
N ALA A 257 3.10 -12.83 -18.73
CA ALA A 257 2.22 -11.75 -18.33
C ALA A 257 0.77 -12.26 -18.23
N GLY A 258 -0.13 -11.88 -19.14
CA GLY A 258 -1.48 -12.44 -19.23
C GLY A 258 -1.57 -13.65 -20.13
N TYR A 259 -2.53 -14.54 -19.86
CA TYR A 259 -2.84 -15.64 -20.77
C TYR A 259 -4.23 -16.24 -20.54
N SER A 260 -4.71 -17.02 -21.53
CA SER A 260 -5.92 -17.82 -21.44
C SER A 260 -5.66 -19.28 -21.81
N GLY A 261 -6.59 -20.17 -21.47
CA GLY A 261 -6.50 -21.59 -21.80
C GLY A 261 -5.57 -22.35 -20.84
N ASP A 262 -5.01 -23.46 -21.34
CA ASP A 262 -4.19 -24.41 -20.56
C ASP A 262 -4.99 -25.14 -19.47
N GLN A 263 -6.19 -25.59 -19.85
CA GLN A 263 -7.16 -26.28 -18.99
C GLN A 263 -7.17 -27.78 -19.18
N SER A 264 -6.14 -28.35 -19.79
CA SER A 264 -6.09 -29.79 -20.09
C SER A 264 -6.09 -30.72 -18.87
N SER A 265 -5.85 -30.15 -17.67
CA SER A 265 -5.84 -30.90 -16.41
C SER A 265 -7.14 -30.82 -15.60
N ASP A 266 -8.00 -29.82 -15.86
CA ASP A 266 -9.25 -29.61 -15.08
C ASP A 266 -10.44 -30.24 -15.84
N LEU A 267 -10.40 -31.57 -16.03
CA LEU A 267 -11.45 -32.32 -16.73
C LEU A 267 -12.85 -32.15 -16.12
N ALA A 268 -12.94 -31.87 -14.82
CA ALA A 268 -14.22 -31.65 -14.15
C ALA A 268 -14.87 -30.30 -14.52
N ASP A 269 -14.04 -29.30 -14.86
CA ASP A 269 -14.46 -27.94 -15.20
C ASP A 269 -14.46 -27.71 -16.71
N ASN A 270 -13.91 -28.66 -17.49
CA ASN A 270 -13.79 -28.55 -18.94
C ASN A 270 -15.08 -29.04 -19.60
N LEU A 271 -16.15 -28.29 -19.41
CA LEU A 271 -17.44 -28.53 -20.04
C LEU A 271 -17.44 -28.11 -21.55
N GLY A 272 -16.31 -28.15 -22.19
CA GLY A 272 -16.07 -28.04 -23.62
C GLY A 272 -16.76 -26.87 -24.32
N GLY A 273 -16.00 -25.87 -24.74
CA GLY A 273 -16.48 -24.83 -25.63
C GLY A 273 -16.93 -23.51 -25.00
N PHE A 274 -16.51 -23.21 -23.77
CA PHE A 274 -16.79 -21.91 -23.17
C PHE A 274 -16.02 -20.78 -23.83
N THR A 275 -16.72 -19.69 -24.08
CA THR A 275 -16.19 -18.52 -24.75
C THR A 275 -15.67 -17.52 -23.74
N ASN A 276 -14.47 -17.02 -23.96
CA ASN A 276 -13.87 -15.92 -23.23
C ASN A 276 -13.89 -14.66 -24.09
N TRP A 277 -14.29 -13.55 -23.48
CA TRP A 277 -14.28 -12.24 -24.10
C TRP A 277 -13.36 -11.32 -23.29
N LEU A 278 -12.36 -10.76 -23.95
CA LEU A 278 -11.37 -9.88 -23.34
C LEU A 278 -11.31 -8.54 -24.08
N ALA A 279 -11.66 -7.46 -23.38
CA ALA A 279 -11.25 -6.12 -23.75
C ALA A 279 -9.93 -5.80 -23.07
N TYR A 280 -8.85 -5.69 -23.82
CA TYR A 280 -7.50 -5.37 -23.35
C TYR A 280 -7.12 -3.99 -23.86
N VAL A 281 -7.35 -2.94 -23.03
CA VAL A 281 -7.34 -1.55 -23.50
C VAL A 281 -6.53 -0.66 -22.56
N GLY A 282 -5.65 0.16 -23.13
CA GLY A 282 -4.90 1.17 -22.38
C GLY A 282 -3.93 0.63 -21.34
N ASN A 283 -3.54 -0.65 -21.42
CA ASN A 283 -2.65 -1.26 -20.42
C ASN A 283 -1.19 -0.96 -20.74
N VAL A 284 -0.38 -0.84 -19.70
CA VAL A 284 1.07 -0.69 -19.78
C VAL A 284 1.74 -1.93 -19.25
N LEU A 285 2.68 -2.46 -20.00
CA LEU A 285 3.48 -3.61 -19.61
C LEU A 285 4.95 -3.24 -19.66
N VAL A 286 5.66 -3.41 -18.56
CA VAL A 286 7.08 -3.11 -18.46
C VAL A 286 7.85 -4.33 -18.00
N ALA A 287 8.72 -4.83 -18.86
CA ALA A 287 9.58 -5.96 -18.55
C ALA A 287 10.64 -5.56 -17.52
N GLY A 288 10.67 -6.26 -16.39
CA GLY A 288 11.66 -6.04 -15.34
C GLY A 288 12.74 -7.13 -15.30
N PRO A 289 13.60 -7.12 -14.28
CA PRO A 289 14.74 -8.05 -14.17
C PRO A 289 14.37 -9.54 -14.20
N SER A 290 13.19 -9.92 -13.69
CA SER A 290 12.74 -11.32 -13.66
C SER A 290 11.98 -11.77 -14.92
N THR A 291 11.63 -10.85 -15.82
CA THR A 291 10.79 -11.13 -16.98
C THR A 291 11.49 -12.05 -17.99
N ARG A 292 10.85 -13.16 -18.34
CA ARG A 292 11.39 -14.14 -19.31
C ARG A 292 10.83 -13.97 -20.71
N THR A 293 9.61 -13.43 -20.83
CA THR A 293 8.91 -13.22 -22.12
C THR A 293 8.62 -11.74 -22.33
N PRO A 294 9.64 -10.89 -22.56
CA PRO A 294 9.48 -9.43 -22.55
C PRO A 294 8.68 -8.87 -23.73
N GLN A 295 8.45 -9.67 -24.76
CA GLN A 295 7.74 -9.23 -25.97
C GLN A 295 6.28 -9.68 -26.03
N THR A 296 5.77 -10.36 -24.97
CA THR A 296 4.43 -10.92 -24.98
C THR A 296 3.59 -10.34 -23.84
N ALA A 297 2.57 -9.55 -24.19
CA ALA A 297 1.61 -9.00 -23.24
C ALA A 297 0.54 -10.03 -22.84
N PHE A 298 0.05 -10.78 -23.83
CA PHE A 298 -0.99 -11.78 -23.59
C PHE A 298 -0.82 -12.99 -24.53
N GLN A 299 -1.05 -14.19 -24.01
CA GLN A 299 -0.99 -15.43 -24.77
C GLN A 299 -2.35 -16.14 -24.78
N GLY A 300 -3.00 -16.18 -25.92
CA GLY A 300 -4.23 -16.93 -26.10
C GLY A 300 -4.02 -18.44 -26.12
N GLY A 301 -4.92 -19.20 -25.51
CA GLY A 301 -4.85 -20.66 -25.43
C GLY A 301 -5.77 -21.39 -26.41
N ALA A 302 -6.80 -20.72 -26.96
CA ALA A 302 -7.75 -21.34 -27.87
C ALA A 302 -8.54 -20.28 -28.68
N THR A 303 -9.10 -20.70 -29.83
CA THR A 303 -9.87 -19.83 -30.73
C THR A 303 -11.17 -19.27 -30.13
N ASN A 304 -11.69 -19.88 -29.07
CA ASN A 304 -12.84 -19.40 -28.30
C ASN A 304 -12.48 -18.28 -27.30
N THR A 305 -11.23 -17.82 -27.28
CA THR A 305 -10.82 -16.58 -26.61
C THR A 305 -10.90 -15.42 -27.62
N TYR A 306 -11.88 -14.56 -27.46
CA TYR A 306 -12.11 -13.38 -28.30
C TYR A 306 -11.45 -12.16 -27.65
N ILE A 307 -10.53 -11.52 -28.37
CA ILE A 307 -9.76 -10.37 -27.85
C ILE A 307 -10.06 -9.14 -28.69
N PHE A 308 -10.51 -8.08 -28.01
CA PHE A 308 -10.46 -6.70 -28.47
C PHE A 308 -9.27 -6.01 -27.82
N ARG A 309 -8.47 -5.30 -28.59
CA ARG A 309 -7.32 -4.56 -28.08
C ARG A 309 -7.29 -3.12 -28.61
N GLN A 310 -6.86 -2.20 -27.76
CA GLN A 310 -6.65 -0.80 -28.14
C GLN A 310 -5.62 -0.13 -27.22
N ASP A 311 -4.71 0.66 -27.80
CA ASP A 311 -3.81 1.58 -27.10
C ASP A 311 -3.01 0.94 -25.92
N ASN A 312 -2.46 -0.26 -26.11
CA ASN A 312 -1.63 -0.91 -25.07
C ASN A 312 -0.14 -0.65 -25.35
N TRP A 313 0.61 -0.32 -24.33
CA TRP A 313 2.05 -0.11 -24.43
C TRP A 313 2.83 -1.28 -23.86
N LEU A 314 3.83 -1.74 -24.62
CA LEU A 314 4.77 -2.78 -24.20
C LEU A 314 6.19 -2.23 -24.23
N ASP A 315 6.79 -2.14 -23.06
CA ASP A 315 8.19 -1.82 -22.84
C ASP A 315 8.95 -3.10 -22.50
N GLY A 316 9.51 -3.74 -23.50
CA GLY A 316 10.20 -5.01 -23.38
C GLY A 316 11.73 -4.92 -23.42
N ASN A 317 12.29 -3.73 -23.54
CA ASN A 317 13.72 -3.53 -23.85
C ASN A 317 14.63 -3.44 -22.61
N ARG A 318 14.09 -3.18 -21.42
CA ARG A 318 14.81 -3.11 -20.12
C ARG A 318 15.93 -2.05 -20.11
N ASN A 319 15.76 -0.95 -20.77
CA ASN A 319 16.78 0.09 -20.88
C ASN A 319 16.73 1.13 -19.74
N GLY A 320 15.83 0.95 -18.75
CA GLY A 320 15.62 1.86 -17.63
C GLY A 320 14.85 3.13 -17.99
N ARG A 321 14.20 3.17 -19.15
CA ARG A 321 13.35 4.27 -19.61
C ARG A 321 11.93 3.78 -19.81
N TRP A 322 10.99 4.70 -19.71
CA TRP A 322 9.57 4.46 -19.99
C TRP A 322 9.28 4.78 -21.46
N ASP A 323 9.69 3.90 -22.37
CA ASP A 323 9.60 4.12 -23.83
C ASP A 323 8.82 3.02 -24.55
N GLY A 324 7.89 2.38 -23.82
CA GLY A 324 6.97 1.39 -24.37
C GLY A 324 6.16 1.91 -25.54
N VAL A 325 5.86 1.02 -26.47
CA VAL A 325 5.10 1.33 -27.68
C VAL A 325 3.96 0.34 -27.90
N ASP A 326 2.94 0.77 -28.62
CA ASP A 326 1.89 -0.13 -29.08
C ASP A 326 2.36 -0.90 -30.32
N THR A 327 2.77 -2.16 -30.13
CA THR A 327 3.15 -3.06 -31.23
C THR A 327 1.94 -3.75 -31.88
N GLY A 328 0.74 -3.30 -31.58
CA GLY A 328 -0.49 -3.85 -32.14
C GLY A 328 -0.71 -5.31 -31.72
N TRP A 329 -1.06 -6.15 -32.66
CA TRP A 329 -1.21 -7.59 -32.42
C TRP A 329 0.14 -8.30 -32.22
N GLY A 330 1.26 -7.64 -32.44
CA GLY A 330 2.60 -8.19 -32.21
C GLY A 330 2.90 -8.54 -30.77
N MET A 331 2.22 -7.91 -29.80
CA MET A 331 2.35 -8.24 -28.37
C MET A 331 1.45 -9.40 -27.91
N PHE A 332 0.61 -9.96 -28.81
CA PHE A 332 -0.29 -11.07 -28.51
C PHE A 332 0.20 -12.34 -29.19
N GLY A 333 0.46 -13.37 -28.40
CA GLY A 333 0.87 -14.68 -28.86
C GLY A 333 -0.20 -15.76 -28.73
N GLY A 334 0.09 -16.97 -29.20
CA GLY A 334 -0.77 -18.14 -29.07
C GLY A 334 -1.98 -18.12 -30.00
N THR A 335 -3.05 -18.82 -29.59
CA THR A 335 -4.28 -19.02 -30.40
C THR A 335 -5.44 -18.23 -29.80
N TYR A 336 -6.07 -17.36 -30.58
CA TYR A 336 -7.21 -16.54 -30.16
C TYR A 336 -7.95 -16.00 -31.39
N THR A 337 -9.16 -15.48 -31.17
CA THR A 337 -9.94 -14.77 -32.20
C THR A 337 -9.86 -13.27 -32.01
N ARG A 338 -9.46 -12.53 -33.03
CA ARG A 338 -9.35 -11.07 -33.01
C ARG A 338 -10.72 -10.42 -33.22
N LEU A 339 -11.02 -9.43 -32.41
CA LEU A 339 -12.20 -8.59 -32.55
C LEU A 339 -11.82 -7.23 -33.16
N ALA A 340 -12.57 -6.77 -34.17
CA ALA A 340 -12.43 -5.44 -34.74
C ALA A 340 -13.02 -4.36 -33.82
N GLN A 341 -14.06 -4.70 -33.03
CA GLN A 341 -14.70 -3.82 -32.06
C GLN A 341 -15.17 -4.62 -30.86
N TRP A 342 -15.24 -3.95 -29.71
CA TRP A 342 -15.86 -4.53 -28.52
C TRP A 342 -17.38 -4.59 -28.71
N PRO A 343 -18.04 -5.73 -28.49
CA PRO A 343 -19.46 -5.89 -28.83
C PRO A 343 -20.45 -5.17 -27.90
N TRP A 344 -19.95 -4.65 -26.76
CA TRP A 344 -20.78 -4.01 -25.73
C TRP A 344 -20.25 -2.62 -25.37
N PRO A 345 -21.07 -1.75 -24.77
CA PRO A 345 -20.57 -0.53 -24.14
C PRO A 345 -19.55 -0.87 -23.06
N MET A 346 -18.44 -0.13 -23.00
CA MET A 346 -17.49 -0.23 -21.89
C MET A 346 -18.14 0.23 -20.60
N THR A 347 -17.87 -0.47 -19.50
CA THR A 347 -18.39 -0.12 -18.18
C THR A 347 -17.47 0.88 -17.44
N THR A 348 -16.28 1.16 -18.00
CA THR A 348 -15.30 2.12 -17.48
C THR A 348 -14.96 3.19 -18.51
N PRO A 349 -14.54 4.39 -18.09
CA PRO A 349 -13.79 5.29 -18.96
C PRO A 349 -12.46 4.65 -19.35
N VAL A 350 -11.91 5.03 -20.50
CA VAL A 350 -10.55 4.71 -20.91
C VAL A 350 -9.74 5.98 -20.76
N GLU A 351 -8.73 5.95 -19.88
CA GLU A 351 -7.80 7.06 -19.70
C GLU A 351 -6.68 6.98 -20.75
N GLU A 352 -6.07 8.12 -21.02
CA GLU A 352 -4.82 8.17 -21.78
C GLU A 352 -3.74 7.36 -21.04
N VAL A 353 -2.95 6.58 -21.78
CA VAL A 353 -2.09 5.53 -21.23
C VAL A 353 -1.06 6.07 -20.24
N SER A 354 -0.42 7.20 -20.57
CA SER A 354 0.58 7.84 -19.70
C SER A 354 -0.04 8.40 -18.42
N ALA A 355 -1.23 8.96 -18.50
CA ALA A 355 -1.98 9.46 -17.35
C ALA A 355 -2.42 8.31 -16.44
N ALA A 356 -2.93 7.21 -17.00
CA ALA A 356 -3.29 6.02 -16.27
C ALA A 356 -2.08 5.40 -15.54
N PHE A 357 -0.94 5.29 -16.23
CA PHE A 357 0.32 4.83 -15.66
C PHE A 357 0.71 5.64 -14.41
N LEU A 358 0.78 6.96 -14.54
CA LEU A 358 1.13 7.83 -13.43
C LEU A 358 0.11 7.75 -12.29
N ARG A 359 -1.20 7.67 -12.60
CA ARG A 359 -2.27 7.56 -11.60
C ARG A 359 -2.13 6.28 -10.77
N ILE A 360 -1.82 5.15 -11.41
CA ILE A 360 -1.60 3.87 -10.71
C ILE A 360 -0.48 3.98 -9.69
N LEU A 361 0.65 4.57 -10.08
CA LEU A 361 1.78 4.76 -9.18
C LEU A 361 1.49 5.79 -8.10
N TRP A 362 0.84 6.87 -8.46
CA TRP A 362 0.58 7.98 -7.55
C TRP A 362 -0.51 7.67 -6.53
N ARG A 363 -1.65 7.11 -6.99
CA ARG A 363 -2.86 6.96 -6.18
C ARG A 363 -3.35 5.52 -6.00
N GLY A 364 -2.76 4.53 -6.62
CA GLY A 364 -3.18 3.13 -6.49
C GLY A 364 -2.80 2.49 -5.16
N GLY A 365 -3.42 1.33 -4.87
CA GLY A 365 -3.27 0.60 -3.62
C GLY A 365 -3.86 1.34 -2.42
N ALA A 366 -3.52 0.95 -1.20
CA ALA A 366 -3.91 1.64 0.02
C ALA A 366 -3.17 2.98 0.17
N SER A 367 -3.29 3.84 -0.86
CA SER A 367 -2.46 5.02 -1.09
C SER A 367 -2.62 6.12 -0.05
N GLY A 368 -3.77 6.21 0.62
CA GLY A 368 -3.99 7.19 1.68
C GLY A 368 -3.01 7.03 2.85
N LYS A 369 -2.52 5.80 3.07
CA LYS A 369 -1.59 5.46 4.17
C LYS A 369 -0.61 4.37 3.72
N ARG A 370 0.23 4.69 2.73
CA ARG A 370 1.25 3.75 2.23
C ARG A 370 2.23 3.37 3.32
N ASP A 371 2.38 2.08 3.58
CA ASP A 371 3.41 1.56 4.46
C ASP A 371 4.76 1.35 3.73
N SER A 372 5.77 0.86 4.43
CA SER A 372 7.10 0.65 3.85
C SER A 372 7.12 -0.38 2.72
N VAL A 373 6.21 -1.36 2.74
CA VAL A 373 6.11 -2.37 1.66
C VAL A 373 5.59 -1.74 0.38
N ASP A 374 4.47 -0.99 0.44
CA ASP A 374 3.93 -0.31 -0.73
C ASP A 374 4.91 0.75 -1.27
N ARG A 375 5.63 1.48 -0.38
CA ARG A 375 6.67 2.43 -0.81
C ARG A 375 7.81 1.73 -1.53
N ARG A 376 8.31 0.61 -1.00
CA ARG A 376 9.37 -0.17 -1.65
C ARG A 376 8.91 -0.70 -3.01
N ILE A 377 7.70 -1.24 -3.11
CA ILE A 377 7.16 -1.69 -4.40
C ILE A 377 7.10 -0.53 -5.40
N LEU A 378 6.62 0.65 -4.98
CA LEU A 378 6.65 1.86 -5.81
C LEU A 378 8.05 2.15 -6.35
N GLU A 379 9.06 2.11 -5.49
CA GLU A 379 10.44 2.37 -5.87
C GLU A 379 10.99 1.30 -6.84
N THR A 380 10.65 0.02 -6.63
CA THR A 380 11.08 -1.03 -7.59
C THR A 380 10.48 -0.82 -8.97
N VAL A 381 9.21 -0.42 -9.06
CA VAL A 381 8.56 -0.11 -10.33
C VAL A 381 9.21 1.12 -10.96
N ARG A 382 9.33 2.22 -10.22
CA ARG A 382 9.91 3.48 -10.73
C ARG A 382 11.34 3.34 -11.23
N ASN A 383 12.15 2.58 -10.52
CA ASN A 383 13.56 2.37 -10.86
C ASN A 383 13.79 1.16 -11.77
N GLN A 384 12.73 0.49 -12.22
CA GLN A 384 12.77 -0.73 -13.02
C GLN A 384 13.67 -1.82 -12.41
N THR A 385 13.55 -2.00 -11.10
CA THR A 385 14.33 -2.95 -10.29
C THR A 385 13.42 -3.98 -9.61
N GLY A 386 13.95 -4.70 -8.62
CA GLY A 386 13.18 -5.71 -7.89
C GLY A 386 13.20 -7.08 -8.57
N ARG A 387 12.57 -8.04 -7.93
CA ARG A 387 12.57 -9.44 -8.36
C ARG A 387 11.34 -10.19 -7.86
N LEU A 388 11.13 -11.40 -8.34
CA LEU A 388 10.20 -12.34 -7.73
C LEU A 388 10.70 -12.70 -6.35
N VAL A 389 9.79 -12.83 -5.38
CA VAL A 389 10.08 -13.18 -3.99
C VAL A 389 9.54 -14.57 -3.69
N ASP A 390 10.20 -15.28 -2.79
CA ASP A 390 9.88 -16.67 -2.47
C ASP A 390 9.36 -16.83 -1.04
N ALA A 391 9.79 -15.97 -0.12
CA ALA A 391 9.41 -16.04 1.29
C ALA A 391 9.45 -14.65 1.94
N VAL A 392 8.73 -14.53 3.07
CA VAL A 392 8.76 -13.36 3.94
C VAL A 392 9.77 -13.61 5.06
N GLY A 393 10.81 -12.80 5.15
CA GLY A 393 11.87 -12.95 6.15
C GLY A 393 11.84 -11.88 7.22
N GLU A 394 12.54 -12.15 8.33
CA GLU A 394 12.88 -11.10 9.28
C GLU A 394 13.84 -10.10 8.63
N PRO A 395 13.74 -8.80 8.94
CA PRO A 395 14.60 -7.80 8.36
C PRO A 395 16.05 -8.02 8.82
N THR A 396 16.92 -8.42 7.91
CA THR A 396 18.35 -8.48 8.12
C THR A 396 19.01 -7.34 7.37
N GLN A 397 19.63 -6.41 8.09
CA GLN A 397 20.48 -5.32 7.58
C GLN A 397 19.98 -4.68 6.25
N ASP A 398 19.58 -3.49 6.26
CA ASP A 398 19.33 -2.51 5.16
C ASP A 398 19.06 -3.03 3.70
N GLN A 399 18.93 -4.33 3.47
CA GLN A 399 18.61 -4.89 2.16
C GLN A 399 17.13 -5.22 2.04
N ASP A 400 16.51 -4.80 0.95
CA ASP A 400 15.11 -5.09 0.65
C ASP A 400 14.88 -6.57 0.32
N TYR A 401 15.93 -7.25 -0.14
CA TYR A 401 15.92 -8.66 -0.53
C TYR A 401 17.16 -9.37 -0.01
N GLU A 402 16.97 -10.58 0.47
CA GLU A 402 18.04 -11.49 0.90
C GLU A 402 17.91 -12.81 0.14
N ILE A 403 19.04 -13.38 -0.28
CA ILE A 403 19.09 -14.72 -0.90
C ILE A 403 19.69 -15.67 0.11
N ARG A 404 18.93 -16.71 0.48
CA ARG A 404 19.38 -17.78 1.38
C ARG A 404 19.31 -19.13 0.67
N SER A 405 20.20 -20.04 1.03
CA SER A 405 20.09 -21.42 0.62
C SER A 405 19.28 -22.21 1.66
N VAL A 406 18.12 -22.71 1.25
CA VAL A 406 17.25 -23.56 2.06
C VAL A 406 17.11 -24.91 1.35
N ASN A 407 17.58 -26.00 1.98
CA ASN A 407 17.55 -27.36 1.41
C ASN A 407 18.15 -27.44 -0.02
N GLY A 408 19.23 -26.67 -0.27
CA GLY A 408 19.88 -26.64 -1.60
C GLY A 408 19.21 -25.75 -2.63
N THR A 409 18.09 -25.12 -2.31
CA THR A 409 17.39 -24.13 -3.16
C THR A 409 17.74 -22.73 -2.71
N HIS A 410 18.10 -21.85 -3.65
CA HIS A 410 18.32 -20.44 -3.39
C HIS A 410 16.97 -19.69 -3.41
N LEU A 411 16.52 -19.25 -2.24
CA LEU A 411 15.28 -18.51 -2.08
C LEU A 411 15.54 -17.01 -1.90
N VAL A 412 14.66 -16.19 -2.47
CA VAL A 412 14.67 -14.75 -2.31
C VAL A 412 13.67 -14.36 -1.22
N PHE A 413 14.18 -13.86 -0.12
CA PHE A 413 13.39 -13.37 1.01
C PHE A 413 13.17 -11.87 0.88
N VAL A 414 11.97 -11.43 1.20
CA VAL A 414 11.64 -10.01 1.36
C VAL A 414 11.49 -9.69 2.85
N ARG A 415 11.62 -8.42 3.22
CA ARG A 415 11.39 -7.95 4.60
C ARG A 415 10.02 -8.36 5.13
N GLY A 416 9.93 -8.60 6.44
CA GLY A 416 8.70 -8.95 7.14
C GLY A 416 7.64 -7.83 7.16
N TRP A 417 6.53 -8.11 7.80
CA TRP A 417 5.43 -7.14 7.93
C TRP A 417 5.90 -5.90 8.71
N PRO A 418 5.64 -4.69 8.20
CA PRO A 418 5.99 -3.47 8.92
C PRO A 418 5.19 -3.35 10.22
N ALA A 419 5.82 -2.79 11.24
CA ALA A 419 5.11 -2.32 12.42
C ALA A 419 4.30 -1.08 12.04
N LEU A 420 2.97 -1.20 12.05
CA LEU A 420 2.07 -0.09 11.76
C LEU A 420 1.83 0.74 13.02
N ARG A 421 1.81 2.06 12.87
CA ARG A 421 1.43 2.96 13.96
C ARG A 421 -0.07 2.82 14.20
N ALA A 422 -0.46 2.73 15.47
CA ALA A 422 -1.87 2.52 15.84
C ALA A 422 -2.74 3.74 15.55
N GLY A 423 -2.30 4.94 15.96
CA GLY A 423 -3.13 6.14 15.97
C GLY A 423 -4.28 6.05 16.98
N GLU A 424 -4.96 7.17 17.19
CA GLU A 424 -6.18 7.27 17.99
C GLU A 424 -7.37 7.58 17.10
N ALA A 425 -8.51 6.95 17.35
CA ALA A 425 -9.74 7.29 16.65
C ALA A 425 -10.26 8.63 17.19
N PRO A 426 -10.75 9.52 16.33
CA PRO A 426 -11.42 10.72 16.78
C PRO A 426 -12.68 10.40 17.55
N ALA A 427 -13.13 11.34 18.42
CA ALA A 427 -14.36 11.21 19.17
C ALA A 427 -15.58 11.11 18.25
N ASP A 428 -16.49 10.21 18.58
CA ASP A 428 -17.76 9.96 17.92
C ASP A 428 -18.76 9.60 19.03
N ALA A 429 -19.51 10.58 19.47
CA ALA A 429 -20.28 10.54 20.72
C ALA A 429 -21.52 9.65 20.60
N ASP A 430 -22.14 9.55 19.45
CA ASP A 430 -23.35 8.74 19.20
C ASP A 430 -23.07 7.44 18.46
N GLN A 431 -21.80 7.20 18.11
CA GLN A 431 -21.28 5.98 17.47
C GLN A 431 -21.97 5.64 16.15
N ASP A 432 -22.15 6.62 15.31
CA ASP A 432 -22.80 6.49 14.01
C ASP A 432 -21.84 6.30 12.81
N GLY A 433 -20.53 6.40 13.07
CA GLY A 433 -19.47 6.22 12.07
C GLY A 433 -18.88 7.53 11.59
N MET A 434 -19.37 8.65 12.04
CA MET A 434 -18.87 9.99 11.75
C MET A 434 -18.30 10.62 13.02
N PRO A 435 -17.10 11.21 12.99
CA PRO A 435 -16.58 11.91 14.16
C PRO A 435 -17.31 13.23 14.43
N ASP A 436 -17.40 13.59 15.73
CA ASP A 436 -18.02 14.84 16.19
C ASP A 436 -17.54 16.08 15.43
N PHE A 437 -16.24 16.18 15.16
CA PHE A 437 -15.67 17.33 14.44
C PHE A 437 -16.16 17.45 12.99
N TRP A 438 -16.39 16.30 12.33
CA TRP A 438 -16.95 16.26 10.99
C TRP A 438 -18.40 16.72 11.00
N GLU A 439 -19.20 16.16 11.87
CA GLU A 439 -20.63 16.46 11.99
C GLU A 439 -20.87 17.94 12.27
N LEU A 440 -20.16 18.49 13.27
CA LEU A 440 -20.23 19.92 13.60
C LEU A 440 -19.85 20.79 12.40
N ALA A 441 -18.84 20.40 11.63
CA ALA A 441 -18.41 21.16 10.46
C ALA A 441 -19.45 21.17 9.34
N VAL A 442 -20.13 20.04 9.10
CA VAL A 442 -21.13 19.92 8.02
C VAL A 442 -22.57 20.16 8.47
N GLY A 443 -22.78 20.56 9.76
CA GLY A 443 -24.08 20.93 10.31
C GLY A 443 -24.96 19.73 10.64
N LEU A 444 -24.37 18.65 11.10
CA LEU A 444 -25.00 17.48 11.70
C LEU A 444 -24.95 17.60 13.24
N ASN A 445 -25.60 16.66 13.92
CA ASN A 445 -25.68 16.66 15.37
C ASN A 445 -24.91 15.46 15.97
N PRO A 446 -23.74 15.66 16.63
CA PRO A 446 -22.93 14.58 17.20
C PRO A 446 -23.62 13.71 18.28
N LEU A 447 -24.89 13.94 18.57
CA LEU A 447 -25.68 13.20 19.53
C LEU A 447 -26.94 12.55 18.89
N ASP A 448 -27.06 12.55 17.55
CA ASP A 448 -28.19 11.95 16.83
C ASP A 448 -27.74 10.97 15.75
N ALA A 449 -27.41 9.75 16.12
CA ALA A 449 -26.95 8.69 15.23
C ALA A 449 -27.84 8.39 14.01
N ARG A 450 -29.03 9.00 13.89
CA ARG A 450 -29.93 8.81 12.74
C ARG A 450 -29.55 9.68 11.56
N ASP A 451 -28.87 10.78 11.81
CA ASP A 451 -28.56 11.76 10.78
C ASP A 451 -27.45 11.27 9.82
N ARG A 452 -26.71 10.19 10.16
CA ARG A 452 -25.83 9.47 9.25
C ARG A 452 -26.49 9.05 7.94
N ASN A 453 -27.82 8.87 7.96
CA ASN A 453 -28.62 8.50 6.77
C ASN A 453 -29.20 9.71 6.05
N ARG A 454 -28.94 10.93 6.52
CA ARG A 454 -29.37 12.14 5.82
C ARG A 454 -28.74 12.18 4.43
N ALA A 455 -29.56 12.42 3.40
CA ALA A 455 -29.07 12.51 2.05
C ALA A 455 -28.25 13.79 1.83
N GLY A 456 -27.02 13.63 1.36
CA GLY A 456 -26.16 14.70 0.92
C GLY A 456 -26.53 15.21 -0.49
N PRO A 457 -25.89 16.28 -0.96
CA PRO A 457 -26.21 16.92 -2.23
C PRO A 457 -25.94 16.04 -3.48
N GLU A 458 -25.04 15.08 -3.37
CA GLU A 458 -24.71 14.14 -4.47
C GLU A 458 -25.50 12.83 -4.37
N GLY A 459 -26.47 12.72 -3.44
CA GLY A 459 -27.33 11.55 -3.26
C GLY A 459 -26.73 10.43 -2.42
N TYR A 460 -25.56 10.64 -1.83
CA TYR A 460 -24.97 9.76 -0.83
C TYR A 460 -25.54 10.08 0.56
N THR A 461 -25.43 9.14 1.50
CA THR A 461 -25.75 9.43 2.89
C THR A 461 -24.62 10.26 3.54
N ALA A 462 -24.92 10.94 4.64
CA ALA A 462 -23.90 11.73 5.37
C ALA A 462 -22.68 10.87 5.78
N LEU A 463 -22.92 9.64 6.23
CA LEU A 463 -21.85 8.67 6.49
C LEU A 463 -21.02 8.38 5.23
N GLU A 464 -21.67 8.16 4.09
CA GLU A 464 -20.95 7.92 2.84
C GLU A 464 -20.16 9.16 2.39
N ASP A 465 -20.67 10.37 2.59
CA ASP A 465 -19.95 11.61 2.30
C ASP A 465 -18.68 11.72 3.18
N TYR A 466 -18.77 11.36 4.46
CA TYR A 466 -17.61 11.25 5.33
C TYR A 466 -16.60 10.20 4.82
N LEU A 467 -17.07 8.99 4.53
CA LEU A 467 -16.23 7.91 4.03
C LEU A 467 -15.56 8.26 2.68
N ASN A 468 -16.25 8.98 1.81
CA ASN A 468 -15.72 9.44 0.53
C ASN A 468 -14.68 10.54 0.70
N TRP A 469 -14.89 11.47 1.62
CA TRP A 469 -13.88 12.45 2.00
C TRP A 469 -12.61 11.79 2.56
N ARG A 470 -12.76 10.81 3.46
CA ARG A 470 -11.64 10.04 4.04
C ARG A 470 -10.87 9.18 3.02
N ALA A 471 -11.52 8.76 1.95
CA ALA A 471 -10.91 7.92 0.91
C ALA A 471 -9.96 8.69 -0.01
N GLY A 472 -10.19 9.97 -0.21
CA GLY A 472 -9.32 10.86 -0.99
C GLY A 472 -8.19 11.46 -0.16
N PRO A 473 -7.35 12.30 -0.76
CA PRO A 473 -6.50 13.23 -0.01
C PRO A 473 -7.38 14.33 0.61
N TRP A 474 -7.11 14.63 1.87
CA TRP A 474 -7.92 15.61 2.61
C TRP A 474 -7.09 16.39 3.61
N VAL A 475 -7.61 17.56 3.98
CA VAL A 475 -7.04 18.46 4.99
C VAL A 475 -8.14 19.12 5.79
N ILE A 476 -7.82 19.56 7.00
CA ILE A 476 -8.69 20.40 7.81
C ILE A 476 -8.16 21.83 7.77
N CYS A 477 -9.05 22.79 7.57
CA CYS A 477 -8.76 24.22 7.58
C CYS A 477 -9.58 24.89 8.70
N PRO A 478 -8.99 25.76 9.53
CA PRO A 478 -9.76 26.46 10.55
C PRO A 478 -10.76 27.41 9.89
N ARG A 479 -11.93 27.52 10.50
CA ARG A 479 -12.93 28.53 10.13
C ARG A 479 -12.31 29.94 10.24
N ASN A 480 -12.52 30.78 9.24
CA ASN A 480 -11.94 32.11 9.11
C ASN A 480 -10.39 32.13 9.04
N GLY A 481 -9.77 30.99 8.74
CA GLY A 481 -8.32 30.84 8.71
C GLY A 481 -7.81 30.31 7.37
N SER A 482 -6.59 29.82 7.41
CA SER A 482 -5.94 29.17 6.25
C SER A 482 -5.11 27.97 6.70
N VAL A 483 -4.88 27.04 5.77
CA VAL A 483 -3.97 25.93 5.96
C VAL A 483 -2.94 25.90 4.83
N VAL A 484 -1.69 25.57 5.17
CA VAL A 484 -0.61 25.33 4.19
C VAL A 484 -0.35 23.83 4.13
N VAL A 485 -0.39 23.28 2.93
CA VAL A 485 -0.30 21.83 2.70
C VAL A 485 0.87 21.53 1.78
N ASP A 486 1.70 20.57 2.15
CA ASP A 486 2.71 20.00 1.27
C ASP A 486 2.06 18.94 0.36
N LEU A 487 1.97 19.24 -0.93
CA LEU A 487 1.33 18.34 -1.90
C LEU A 487 2.09 17.02 -2.09
N HIS A 488 3.40 17.06 -1.94
CA HIS A 488 4.22 15.86 -2.08
C HIS A 488 3.92 14.85 -0.96
N GLU A 489 3.79 15.33 0.27
CA GLU A 489 3.45 14.48 1.43
C GLU A 489 1.99 14.02 1.37
N LEU A 490 1.07 14.95 1.14
CA LEU A 490 -0.37 14.66 1.12
C LEU A 490 -0.75 13.64 0.04
N LEU A 491 -0.14 13.73 -1.13
CA LEU A 491 -0.50 12.93 -2.30
C LEU A 491 0.40 11.71 -2.49
N GLY A 492 1.39 11.49 -1.60
CA GLY A 492 2.34 10.39 -1.71
C GLY A 492 3.21 10.50 -2.97
N GLY A 493 3.62 11.73 -3.31
CA GLY A 493 4.46 12.02 -4.45
C GLY A 493 5.88 11.45 -4.34
N TRP A 494 6.66 11.64 -5.38
CA TRP A 494 8.09 11.32 -5.43
C TRP A 494 8.88 12.50 -6.00
N GLU A 495 10.17 12.51 -5.77
CA GLU A 495 11.06 13.55 -6.32
C GLU A 495 10.95 13.61 -7.86
N GLY A 496 10.85 14.81 -8.39
CA GLY A 496 10.66 15.06 -9.82
C GLY A 496 9.20 15.25 -10.25
N LEU A 497 8.23 15.27 -9.32
CA LEU A 497 6.89 15.75 -9.62
C LEU A 497 6.77 17.26 -9.46
N ALA A 498 6.27 17.94 -10.49
CA ALA A 498 5.79 19.33 -10.42
C ALA A 498 4.26 19.34 -10.30
N TYR A 499 3.72 20.31 -9.56
CA TYR A 499 2.28 20.36 -9.28
C TYR A 499 1.64 21.58 -9.93
N GLU A 500 0.41 21.37 -10.41
CA GLU A 500 -0.49 22.43 -10.86
C GLU A 500 -1.75 22.39 -10.00
N VAL A 501 -2.24 23.55 -9.61
CA VAL A 501 -3.40 23.67 -8.72
C VAL A 501 -4.53 24.38 -9.44
N GLY A 502 -5.68 23.75 -9.51
CA GLY A 502 -6.91 24.32 -10.05
C GLY A 502 -7.67 25.12 -9.01
N ALA A 503 -8.75 25.76 -9.46
CA ALA A 503 -9.61 26.56 -8.59
C ALA A 503 -10.15 25.77 -7.39
N GLY A 504 -10.23 26.42 -6.23
CA GLY A 504 -10.89 25.90 -5.06
C GLY A 504 -12.39 26.12 -5.07
N SER A 505 -13.16 25.24 -4.44
CA SER A 505 -14.55 25.49 -4.06
C SER A 505 -14.62 25.73 -2.55
N ASN A 506 -15.50 26.66 -2.15
CA ASN A 506 -15.63 27.06 -0.76
C ASN A 506 -14.30 27.47 -0.10
N GLY A 507 -13.46 28.18 -0.89
CA GLY A 507 -12.19 28.73 -0.49
C GLY A 507 -11.30 29.10 -1.67
N THR A 508 -10.24 29.85 -1.39
CA THR A 508 -9.21 30.21 -2.37
C THR A 508 -7.96 29.36 -2.16
N VAL A 509 -7.39 28.85 -3.25
CA VAL A 509 -6.17 28.07 -3.21
C VAL A 509 -5.07 28.77 -4.02
N THR A 510 -3.84 28.74 -3.53
CA THR A 510 -2.69 29.33 -4.19
C THR A 510 -1.48 28.42 -4.02
N LEU A 511 -0.85 28.03 -5.15
CA LEU A 511 0.44 27.33 -5.13
C LEU A 511 1.51 28.33 -4.67
N LEU A 512 2.32 27.92 -3.70
CA LEU A 512 3.39 28.75 -3.16
C LEU A 512 4.61 28.76 -4.10
N PRO A 513 5.53 29.74 -3.95
CA PRO A 513 6.68 29.90 -4.85
C PRO A 513 7.64 28.69 -4.93
N ASP A 514 7.60 27.81 -3.95
CA ASP A 514 8.38 26.55 -3.97
C ASP A 514 7.84 25.50 -4.95
N GLY A 515 6.65 25.72 -5.53
CA GLY A 515 6.01 24.80 -6.48
C GLY A 515 5.53 23.50 -5.86
N ARG A 516 5.59 23.38 -4.54
CA ARG A 516 5.28 22.15 -3.78
C ARG A 516 4.17 22.32 -2.74
N ARG A 517 4.14 23.48 -2.09
CA ARG A 517 3.13 23.78 -1.07
C ARG A 517 2.00 24.63 -1.62
N VAL A 518 0.78 24.37 -1.13
CA VAL A 518 -0.39 25.19 -1.41
C VAL A 518 -0.90 25.84 -0.14
N ARG A 519 -1.45 27.04 -0.27
CA ARG A 519 -2.23 27.68 0.78
C ARG A 519 -3.70 27.67 0.37
N PHE A 520 -4.54 27.10 1.22
CA PHE A 520 -5.99 27.23 1.12
C PHE A 520 -6.49 28.21 2.17
N ILE A 521 -7.36 29.14 1.78
CA ILE A 521 -7.95 30.15 2.64
C ILE A 521 -9.46 29.93 2.67
N ALA A 522 -10.01 29.69 3.87
CA ALA A 522 -11.43 29.50 4.05
C ALA A 522 -12.20 30.82 3.90
N PRO A 523 -13.42 30.83 3.34
CA PRO A 523 -14.26 32.02 3.29
C PRO A 523 -14.69 32.46 4.69
N SER A 524 -14.88 33.76 4.88
CA SER A 524 -15.34 34.29 6.16
C SER A 524 -16.69 33.70 6.55
N GLY A 525 -16.79 33.21 7.79
CA GLY A 525 -18.01 32.61 8.36
C GLY A 525 -18.38 31.22 7.85
N PHE A 526 -17.70 30.68 6.85
CA PHE A 526 -18.00 29.37 6.30
C PHE A 526 -17.49 28.24 7.22
N SER A 527 -18.27 27.17 7.36
CA SER A 527 -17.84 25.84 7.80
C SER A 527 -18.48 24.78 6.89
N GLY A 528 -17.83 23.62 6.73
CA GLY A 528 -18.29 22.57 5.86
C GLY A 528 -17.23 22.13 4.85
N LEU A 529 -17.67 21.46 3.80
CA LEU A 529 -16.78 20.90 2.78
C LEU A 529 -16.40 21.90 1.70
N GLY A 530 -15.13 22.03 1.48
CA GLY A 530 -14.51 22.63 0.31
C GLY A 530 -13.63 21.61 -0.43
N HIS A 531 -13.05 22.01 -1.53
CA HIS A 531 -12.05 21.22 -2.23
C HIS A 531 -11.22 22.08 -3.18
N PHE A 532 -10.10 21.55 -3.61
CA PHE A 532 -9.35 22.05 -4.76
C PHE A 532 -8.81 20.88 -5.60
N ALA A 533 -8.40 21.18 -6.82
CA ALA A 533 -7.90 20.19 -7.75
C ALA A 533 -6.37 20.29 -7.88
N VAL A 534 -5.69 19.15 -7.96
CA VAL A 534 -4.23 19.06 -8.17
C VAL A 534 -3.93 18.15 -9.34
N ALA A 535 -3.14 18.62 -10.30
CA ALA A 535 -2.53 17.79 -11.31
C ALA A 535 -1.01 17.71 -11.04
N ALA A 536 -0.39 16.62 -11.46
CA ALA A 536 1.05 16.44 -11.38
C ALA A 536 1.64 16.21 -12.76
N LEU A 537 2.84 16.77 -12.98
CA LEU A 537 3.69 16.56 -14.13
C LEU A 537 4.96 15.85 -13.68
N ASP A 538 5.21 14.66 -14.20
CA ASP A 538 6.49 13.98 -14.00
C ASP A 538 7.56 14.60 -14.92
N LEU A 539 8.54 15.26 -14.33
CA LEU A 539 9.58 15.97 -15.07
C LEU A 539 10.53 15.05 -15.84
N ALA A 540 10.63 13.78 -15.45
CA ALA A 540 11.48 12.81 -16.13
C ALA A 540 10.87 12.33 -17.45
N THR A 541 9.56 12.16 -17.50
CA THR A 541 8.85 11.67 -18.70
C THR A 541 8.13 12.76 -19.47
N GLY A 542 7.80 13.87 -18.81
CA GLY A 542 6.90 14.90 -19.35
C GLY A 542 5.42 14.47 -19.29
N TRP A 543 5.09 13.36 -18.66
CA TRP A 543 3.71 12.87 -18.55
C TRP A 543 2.95 13.61 -17.47
N ARG A 544 1.65 13.74 -17.68
CA ARG A 544 0.75 14.46 -16.77
C ARG A 544 -0.36 13.57 -16.28
N VAL A 545 -0.73 13.73 -15.02
CA VAL A 545 -1.85 13.03 -14.36
C VAL A 545 -2.70 14.01 -13.56
N GLY A 546 -3.96 13.69 -13.42
CA GLY A 546 -4.93 14.48 -12.67
C GLY A 546 -6.01 15.08 -13.59
N PRO A 547 -6.85 15.97 -13.08
CA PRO A 547 -6.76 16.47 -11.69
C PRO A 547 -7.25 15.45 -10.66
N GLU A 548 -6.60 15.44 -9.48
CA GLU A 548 -7.09 14.81 -8.26
C GLU A 548 -7.78 15.85 -7.38
N ARG A 549 -8.89 15.46 -6.77
CA ARG A 549 -9.64 16.31 -5.83
C ARG A 549 -9.06 16.16 -4.43
N VAL A 550 -8.60 17.25 -3.83
CA VAL A 550 -8.22 17.33 -2.42
C VAL A 550 -9.41 17.89 -1.65
N GLY A 551 -9.96 17.11 -0.73
CA GLY A 551 -11.06 17.54 0.13
C GLY A 551 -10.57 18.48 1.23
N VAL A 552 -11.29 19.55 1.50
CA VAL A 552 -11.00 20.45 2.61
C VAL A 552 -12.21 20.49 3.54
N LEU A 553 -12.01 20.12 4.79
CA LEU A 553 -13.02 20.34 5.82
C LEU A 553 -12.71 21.67 6.52
N VAL A 554 -13.60 22.65 6.37
CA VAL A 554 -13.50 23.90 7.12
C VAL A 554 -14.21 23.70 8.44
N SER A 555 -13.45 23.54 9.53
CA SER A 555 -13.96 23.19 10.85
C SER A 555 -14.17 24.44 11.72
N ILE A 556 -15.19 24.38 12.57
CA ILE A 556 -15.47 25.40 13.60
C ILE A 556 -14.55 25.24 14.81
N THR A 557 -13.89 24.12 14.99
CA THR A 557 -12.88 23.93 16.04
C THR A 557 -11.59 24.62 15.62
N ASN A 558 -10.95 25.36 16.53
CA ASN A 558 -9.70 26.09 16.23
C ASN A 558 -8.45 25.18 16.08
N ALA A 559 -8.64 23.90 16.15
CA ALA A 559 -7.54 22.94 16.07
C ALA A 559 -7.22 22.58 14.60
N VAL A 560 -6.46 23.41 13.92
CA VAL A 560 -5.62 22.92 12.83
C VAL A 560 -4.44 22.24 13.49
N ASN A 561 -4.32 20.95 13.26
CA ASN A 561 -3.15 20.22 13.70
C ASN A 561 -1.91 20.78 12.99
N GLU A 562 -0.91 21.22 13.76
CA GLU A 562 0.39 21.63 13.26
C GLU A 562 1.42 20.50 13.50
N PRO A 563 2.41 20.33 12.62
CA PRO A 563 3.39 19.27 12.83
C PRO A 563 4.26 19.54 14.05
N PRO A 564 4.61 18.52 14.84
CA PRO A 564 5.54 18.66 15.93
C PRO A 564 6.94 19.06 15.42
N GLY A 565 7.67 19.83 16.19
CA GLY A 565 9.02 20.28 15.89
C GLY A 565 10.06 19.64 16.80
N PHE A 566 11.14 19.07 16.22
CA PHE A 566 12.28 18.61 17.03
C PHE A 566 13.05 19.77 17.62
N GLN A 567 13.51 19.60 18.86
CA GLN A 567 14.54 20.44 19.42
C GLN A 567 15.90 20.09 18.78
N SER A 568 16.77 21.09 18.63
CA SER A 568 18.08 20.90 18.04
C SER A 568 18.89 19.83 18.76
N VAL A 569 19.48 18.91 18.02
CA VAL A 569 20.36 17.87 18.55
C VAL A 569 21.80 18.25 18.23
N PRO A 570 22.71 18.27 19.21
CA PRO A 570 24.13 18.52 18.96
C PRO A 570 24.75 17.36 18.16
N LEU A 571 25.98 17.58 17.70
CA LEU A 571 26.79 16.50 17.13
C LEU A 571 26.96 15.41 18.21
N LEU A 572 26.54 14.19 17.88
CA LEU A 572 26.66 13.04 18.79
C LEU A 572 27.98 12.33 18.54
N GLU A 573 28.58 11.85 19.63
CA GLU A 573 29.82 11.06 19.54
C GLU A 573 29.66 9.74 20.31
N VAL A 574 30.20 8.67 19.76
CA VAL A 574 30.16 7.35 20.37
C VAL A 574 31.37 6.54 19.98
N LEU A 575 31.83 5.68 20.88
CA LEU A 575 32.91 4.73 20.59
C LEU A 575 32.34 3.49 19.87
N ALA A 576 32.96 3.05 18.80
CA ALA A 576 32.54 1.83 18.12
C ALA A 576 32.45 0.64 19.08
N GLY A 577 31.49 -0.25 18.92
CA GLY A 577 31.25 -1.37 19.83
C GLY A 577 30.59 -0.99 21.16
N THR A 578 30.18 0.27 21.36
CA THR A 578 29.42 0.70 22.55
C THR A 578 28.01 1.10 22.17
N THR A 579 27.16 1.40 23.14
CA THR A 579 25.79 1.87 22.91
C THR A 579 25.74 3.39 23.00
N LEU A 580 25.29 4.03 21.92
CA LEU A 580 24.87 5.42 21.94
C LEU A 580 23.50 5.49 22.61
N GLU A 581 23.37 6.34 23.61
CA GLU A 581 22.08 6.68 24.21
C GLU A 581 21.83 8.17 24.09
N TRP A 582 20.65 8.54 23.65
CA TRP A 582 20.22 9.92 23.54
C TRP A 582 18.71 10.03 23.77
N THR A 583 18.22 11.12 24.29
CA THR A 583 16.79 11.36 24.40
C THR A 583 16.39 12.44 23.41
N LEU A 584 15.61 12.05 22.42
CA LEU A 584 14.98 12.97 21.46
C LEU A 584 13.97 13.84 22.21
N ARG A 585 13.93 15.10 21.86
CA ARG A 585 12.92 16.05 22.37
C ARG A 585 12.26 16.73 21.21
N ALA A 586 10.95 16.86 21.31
CA ALA A 586 10.12 17.59 20.37
C ALA A 586 9.04 18.34 21.15
N THR A 587 8.48 19.37 20.54
CA THR A 587 7.35 20.14 21.03
C THR A 587 6.30 20.22 19.95
N ASP A 588 5.06 20.24 20.35
CA ASP A 588 3.92 20.45 19.48
C ASP A 588 3.34 21.84 19.76
N PRO A 589 3.01 22.64 18.73
CA PRO A 589 2.45 23.96 18.93
C PRO A 589 0.95 23.97 19.24
N ASP A 590 0.29 22.81 19.14
CA ASP A 590 -1.15 22.74 19.31
C ASP A 590 -1.63 22.81 20.75
N GLU A 591 -2.83 23.40 20.90
CA GLU A 591 -3.55 23.45 22.18
C GLU A 591 -4.93 22.77 22.02
N PRO A 592 -5.29 21.79 22.87
CA PRO A 592 -4.51 21.26 24.01
C PRO A 592 -3.29 20.45 23.57
N ALA A 593 -2.29 20.42 24.46
CA ALA A 593 -1.01 19.72 24.20
C ALA A 593 -1.23 18.28 23.72
N GLN A 594 -0.62 17.95 22.61
CA GLN A 594 -0.77 16.65 21.97
C GLN A 594 0.27 15.64 22.46
N THR A 595 -0.09 14.36 22.36
CA THR A 595 0.84 13.26 22.68
C THR A 595 1.81 13.04 21.53
N LEU A 596 3.11 13.11 21.82
CA LEU A 596 4.16 12.87 20.83
C LEU A 596 4.64 11.43 20.86
N ARG A 597 4.86 10.87 19.66
CA ARG A 597 5.43 9.53 19.49
C ARG A 597 6.63 9.57 18.58
N PHE A 598 7.72 8.93 19.03
CA PHE A 598 8.99 8.90 18.34
C PHE A 598 9.27 7.53 17.70
N TRP A 599 9.97 7.51 16.56
CA TRP A 599 10.45 6.26 15.96
C TRP A 599 11.68 6.48 15.08
N VAL A 600 12.30 5.38 14.65
CA VAL A 600 13.40 5.40 13.68
C VAL A 600 12.81 5.53 12.29
N ALA A 601 13.06 6.63 11.59
CA ALA A 601 12.50 6.90 10.26
C ALA A 601 13.15 6.01 9.18
N VAL A 602 14.46 5.74 9.32
CA VAL A 602 15.19 4.80 8.46
C VAL A 602 15.75 3.69 9.34
N PRO A 603 15.22 2.46 9.26
CA PRO A 603 15.66 1.33 10.09
C PRO A 603 17.17 1.05 9.96
N ARG A 604 17.83 0.78 11.06
CA ARG A 604 19.23 0.38 11.12
C ARG A 604 19.44 -0.67 12.20
N SER A 605 20.32 -1.63 11.94
CA SER A 605 20.62 -2.70 12.90
C SER A 605 21.10 -2.14 14.24
N GLY A 606 20.49 -2.62 15.33
CA GLY A 606 20.82 -2.21 16.70
C GLY A 606 20.35 -0.81 17.09
N LEU A 607 19.61 -0.09 16.20
CA LEU A 607 19.03 1.20 16.47
C LEU A 607 17.56 1.06 16.86
N SER A 608 17.17 1.65 17.97
CA SER A 608 15.77 1.71 18.43
C SER A 608 15.46 3.07 19.06
N VAL A 609 14.19 3.42 19.05
CA VAL A 609 13.64 4.59 19.74
C VAL A 609 12.40 4.15 20.51
N GLU A 610 12.36 4.46 21.79
CA GLU A 610 11.18 4.24 22.63
C GLU A 610 10.10 5.30 22.32
N ALA A 611 8.94 4.84 21.85
CA ALA A 611 7.95 5.70 21.23
C ALA A 611 7.42 6.84 22.17
N GLY A 612 7.23 6.55 23.45
CA GLY A 612 6.67 7.54 24.41
C GLY A 612 7.69 8.47 25.03
N THR A 613 8.95 8.06 25.13
CA THR A 613 9.99 8.82 25.85
C THR A 613 11.00 9.46 24.91
N GLY A 614 11.05 9.03 23.64
CA GLY A 614 12.06 9.47 22.70
C GLY A 614 13.48 8.93 23.00
N ARG A 615 13.62 7.94 23.91
CA ARG A 615 14.93 7.34 24.22
C ARG A 615 15.44 6.57 23.02
N LEU A 616 16.49 7.10 22.41
CA LEU A 616 17.22 6.48 21.32
C LEU A 616 18.36 5.63 21.89
N GLN A 617 18.47 4.41 21.42
CA GLN A 617 19.56 3.50 21.73
C GLN A 617 20.09 2.90 20.43
N TRP A 618 21.41 2.94 20.25
CA TRP A 618 22.08 2.32 19.11
C TRP A 618 23.35 1.60 19.52
N ARG A 619 23.33 0.27 19.42
CA ARG A 619 24.55 -0.53 19.59
C ARG A 619 25.38 -0.39 18.30
N VAL A 620 26.46 0.39 18.38
CA VAL A 620 27.26 0.76 17.21
C VAL A 620 28.20 -0.37 16.83
N PRO A 621 28.15 -0.90 15.59
CA PRO A 621 29.07 -1.92 15.14
C PRO A 621 30.54 -1.46 15.20
N VAL A 622 31.44 -2.35 15.59
CA VAL A 622 32.89 -2.06 15.67
C VAL A 622 33.47 -1.64 14.33
N ALA A 623 32.95 -2.20 13.23
CA ALA A 623 33.36 -1.92 11.87
C ALA A 623 33.14 -0.45 11.43
N LEU A 624 32.30 0.30 12.14
CA LEU A 624 32.00 1.71 11.85
C LEU A 624 32.99 2.68 12.51
N GLY A 625 33.99 2.17 13.25
CA GLY A 625 34.99 3.01 13.91
C GLY A 625 35.75 3.92 12.94
N GLY A 626 35.85 5.21 13.27
CA GLY A 626 36.49 6.23 12.44
C GLY A 626 35.62 6.84 11.35
N THR A 627 34.30 6.55 11.35
CA THR A 627 33.36 7.07 10.35
C THR A 627 32.37 8.08 10.94
N ILE A 628 31.75 8.86 10.09
CA ILE A 628 30.58 9.70 10.42
C ILE A 628 29.34 8.99 9.91
N GLN A 629 28.34 8.85 10.75
CA GLN A 629 27.11 8.15 10.44
C GLN A 629 25.92 9.11 10.52
N THR A 630 24.93 8.88 9.66
CA THR A 630 23.66 9.60 9.63
C THR A 630 22.55 8.69 10.10
N LEU A 631 21.79 9.12 11.10
CA LEU A 631 20.57 8.46 11.56
C LEU A 631 19.37 9.35 11.24
N TRP A 632 18.26 8.74 10.87
CA TRP A 632 17.01 9.45 10.63
C TRP A 632 15.97 9.02 11.66
N VAL A 633 15.44 10.00 12.37
CA VAL A 633 14.41 9.82 13.39
C VAL A 633 13.19 10.65 13.02
N ALA A 634 12.04 10.24 13.51
CA ALA A 634 10.78 10.94 13.28
C ALA A 634 9.97 11.06 14.57
N VAL A 635 9.09 12.03 14.61
CA VAL A 635 8.10 12.24 15.66
C VAL A 635 6.75 12.54 15.03
N SER A 636 5.66 12.02 15.58
CA SER A 636 4.29 12.42 15.24
C SER A 636 3.55 12.89 16.46
N ASP A 637 2.56 13.71 16.22
CA ASP A 637 1.53 14.12 17.16
C ASP A 637 0.35 13.14 17.23
N SER A 638 -0.61 13.40 18.09
CA SER A 638 -1.90 12.70 18.19
C SER A 638 -3.05 13.46 17.54
N GLY A 639 -2.75 14.49 16.77
CA GLY A 639 -3.76 15.29 16.09
C GLY A 639 -4.44 14.55 14.93
N GLU A 640 -5.48 15.11 14.39
CA GLU A 640 -6.20 14.55 13.24
C GLU A 640 -6.26 15.59 12.11
N PRO A 641 -5.58 15.34 10.97
CA PRO A 641 -4.69 14.17 10.72
C PRO A 641 -3.41 14.25 11.58
N SER A 642 -2.94 13.10 12.08
CA SER A 642 -1.65 13.07 12.77
C SER A 642 -0.55 13.54 11.83
N MET A 643 0.19 14.55 12.24
CA MET A 643 1.30 15.12 11.49
C MET A 643 2.64 14.64 12.03
N SER A 644 3.68 14.73 11.24
CA SER A 644 5.00 14.25 11.65
C SER A 644 6.11 15.13 11.12
N ALA A 645 7.21 15.15 11.88
CA ALA A 645 8.47 15.73 11.45
C ALA A 645 9.57 14.67 11.47
N THR A 646 10.57 14.85 10.61
CA THR A 646 11.77 14.01 10.57
C THR A 646 13.00 14.85 10.86
N GLN A 647 14.00 14.25 11.51
CA GLN A 647 15.27 14.89 11.80
C GLN A 647 16.44 13.97 11.47
N GLN A 648 17.44 14.53 10.84
CA GLN A 648 18.73 13.92 10.63
C GLN A 648 19.63 14.14 11.86
N LEU A 649 20.23 13.07 12.36
CA LEU A 649 21.23 13.10 13.42
C LEU A 649 22.60 12.72 12.84
N THR A 650 23.61 13.50 13.14
CA THR A 650 24.99 13.19 12.76
C THR A 650 25.72 12.58 13.95
N VAL A 651 26.30 11.39 13.76
CA VAL A 651 27.00 10.64 14.77
C VAL A 651 28.45 10.41 14.35
N VAL A 652 29.39 10.90 15.11
CA VAL A 652 30.82 10.60 14.94
C VAL A 652 31.13 9.31 15.70
N VAL A 653 31.49 8.27 14.98
CA VAL A 653 31.87 6.99 15.54
C VAL A 653 33.39 6.95 15.70
N ARG A 654 33.87 7.04 16.95
CA ARG A 654 35.31 6.96 17.26
C ARG A 654 35.79 5.53 17.11
N ALA A 655 36.96 5.35 16.49
CA ALA A 655 37.60 4.04 16.39
C ALA A 655 38.02 3.51 17.76
N VAL A 656 37.81 2.22 17.95
CA VAL A 656 38.33 1.52 19.16
C VAL A 656 39.82 1.22 18.98
N PRO A 657 40.66 1.53 19.93
CA PRO A 657 42.06 1.09 19.92
C PRO A 657 42.16 -0.43 19.87
N VAL A 658 43.15 -0.94 19.14
CA VAL A 658 43.41 -2.38 19.07
C VAL A 658 43.68 -2.92 20.47
N PRO A 659 42.92 -3.92 20.96
CA PRO A 659 43.15 -4.48 22.26
C PRO A 659 44.47 -5.23 22.32
N ARG A 660 45.09 -5.24 23.48
CA ARG A 660 46.31 -5.97 23.71
C ARG A 660 46.07 -7.16 24.61
N LEU A 661 46.74 -8.26 24.32
CA LEU A 661 46.70 -9.48 25.10
C LEU A 661 48.08 -9.75 25.62
N ALA A 662 48.24 -9.90 26.93
CA ALA A 662 49.44 -10.36 27.57
C ALA A 662 49.17 -11.69 28.27
N LEU A 663 50.17 -12.57 28.28
CA LEU A 663 50.11 -13.85 28.97
C LEU A 663 51.12 -13.84 30.11
N ASP A 664 50.64 -13.87 31.33
CA ASP A 664 51.45 -13.89 32.56
C ASP A 664 51.33 -15.27 33.19
N ARG A 665 52.48 -15.84 33.62
CA ARG A 665 52.50 -17.10 34.32
C ARG A 665 52.45 -16.83 35.81
N LYS A 666 51.47 -17.36 36.51
CA LYS A 666 51.28 -17.16 37.94
C LYS A 666 52.02 -18.21 38.75
N ASP A 667 52.00 -19.50 38.31
CA ASP A 667 52.68 -20.64 38.87
C ASP A 667 52.88 -21.73 37.79
N GLU A 668 53.33 -22.93 38.20
CA GLU A 668 53.59 -24.00 37.25
C GLU A 668 52.37 -24.53 36.50
N SER A 669 51.19 -24.30 37.05
CA SER A 669 49.88 -24.83 36.52
C SER A 669 48.88 -23.79 36.09
N GLU A 670 49.09 -22.49 36.39
CA GLU A 670 48.13 -21.44 36.12
C GLU A 670 48.72 -20.29 35.28
N TRP A 671 48.04 -20.02 34.17
CA TRP A 671 48.31 -18.89 33.31
C TRP A 671 47.19 -17.85 33.40
N ILE A 672 47.55 -16.58 33.34
CA ILE A 672 46.62 -15.47 33.35
C ILE A 672 46.77 -14.71 32.04
N LEU A 673 45.70 -14.67 31.26
CA LEU A 673 45.58 -13.77 30.12
C LEU A 673 45.09 -12.41 30.62
N ARG A 674 45.89 -11.39 30.40
CA ARG A 674 45.53 -10.01 30.69
C ARG A 674 45.15 -9.30 29.42
N VAL A 675 43.91 -8.78 29.40
CA VAL A 675 43.34 -8.01 28.30
C VAL A 675 43.38 -6.54 28.66
N ASP A 676 44.13 -5.77 27.92
CA ASP A 676 44.14 -4.31 27.96
C ASP A 676 43.36 -3.74 26.79
N GLY A 677 42.43 -2.83 27.05
CA GLY A 677 41.56 -2.22 26.03
C GLY A 677 40.77 -1.05 26.60
N VAL A 678 39.58 -0.81 26.08
CA VAL A 678 38.63 0.21 26.55
C VAL A 678 37.32 -0.44 26.96
N ASN A 679 36.66 0.11 27.97
CA ASN A 679 35.34 -0.39 28.39
C ASN A 679 34.26 -0.13 27.32
N GLY A 680 33.33 -1.08 27.21
CA GLY A 680 32.12 -0.95 26.37
C GLY A 680 32.07 -1.90 25.19
N PRO A 681 33.12 -2.09 24.36
CA PRO A 681 33.11 -3.10 23.30
C PRO A 681 33.18 -4.53 23.88
N ASP A 682 32.61 -5.47 23.11
CA ASP A 682 32.74 -6.89 23.42
C ASP A 682 34.08 -7.41 22.89
N TYR A 683 34.75 -8.22 23.72
CA TYR A 683 36.03 -8.85 23.40
C TYR A 683 35.85 -10.35 23.19
N VAL A 684 36.58 -10.88 22.21
CA VAL A 684 36.63 -12.31 21.93
C VAL A 684 38.06 -12.76 22.04
N VAL A 685 38.35 -13.71 22.95
CA VAL A 685 39.60 -14.41 23.01
C VAL A 685 39.44 -15.72 22.25
N GLU A 686 40.38 -15.95 21.35
CA GLU A 686 40.45 -17.17 20.54
C GLU A 686 41.72 -17.94 20.81
N ARG A 687 41.66 -19.27 20.77
CA ARG A 687 42.77 -20.20 20.94
C ARG A 687 43.02 -20.95 19.64
N SER A 688 44.28 -21.20 19.35
CA SER A 688 44.71 -22.05 18.23
C SER A 688 45.85 -22.95 18.68
N GLU A 689 45.98 -24.12 18.07
CA GLU A 689 47.10 -25.03 18.24
C GLU A 689 48.09 -24.97 17.04
N ASP A 690 47.64 -24.42 15.91
CA ASP A 690 48.36 -24.41 14.64
C ASP A 690 48.52 -23.01 14.01
N LEU A 691 48.05 -21.94 14.65
CA LEU A 691 47.97 -20.56 14.15
C LEU A 691 47.11 -20.38 12.91
N VAL A 692 46.43 -21.42 12.43
CA VAL A 692 45.58 -21.40 11.27
C VAL A 692 44.12 -21.48 11.67
N ARG A 693 43.77 -22.42 12.53
CA ARG A 693 42.41 -22.65 13.02
C ARG A 693 42.23 -22.04 14.39
N TRP A 694 41.36 -21.06 14.46
CA TRP A 694 41.06 -20.31 15.67
C TRP A 694 39.69 -20.65 16.20
N GLN A 695 39.56 -20.94 17.47
CA GLN A 695 38.31 -21.24 18.17
C GLN A 695 38.07 -20.19 19.24
N GLU A 696 36.86 -19.68 19.29
CA GLU A 696 36.39 -18.78 20.34
C GLU A 696 36.37 -19.55 21.65
N VAL A 697 37.10 -19.06 22.66
CA VAL A 697 37.17 -19.67 24.00
C VAL A 697 36.42 -18.84 25.04
N VAL A 698 36.35 -17.53 24.84
CA VAL A 698 35.55 -16.66 25.70
C VAL A 698 35.16 -15.39 24.96
N ARG A 699 33.90 -15.00 25.15
CA ARG A 699 33.37 -13.71 24.74
C ARG A 699 32.93 -12.96 25.99
N THR A 700 33.34 -11.71 26.13
CA THR A 700 33.09 -10.94 27.35
C THR A 700 33.00 -9.45 27.06
N ASN A 701 32.21 -8.74 27.85
CA ASN A 701 32.21 -7.29 27.97
C ASN A 701 32.59 -6.96 29.42
N PRO A 702 33.86 -6.84 29.74
CA PRO A 702 34.27 -6.66 31.12
C PRO A 702 33.90 -5.27 31.63
N ALA A 703 33.37 -5.20 32.86
CA ALA A 703 33.02 -3.94 33.49
C ALA A 703 34.25 -3.09 33.81
N THR A 704 35.42 -3.75 33.99
CA THR A 704 36.70 -3.12 34.28
C THR A 704 37.83 -3.71 33.44
N LEU A 705 38.75 -2.84 33.01
CA LEU A 705 39.98 -3.22 32.32
C LEU A 705 41.19 -2.71 33.12
N PRO A 706 42.31 -3.41 33.14
CA PRO A 706 42.56 -4.68 32.45
C PRO A 706 41.71 -5.83 33.00
N TRP A 707 41.19 -6.67 32.09
CA TRP A 707 40.48 -7.87 32.47
C TRP A 707 41.44 -9.06 32.54
N LEU A 708 41.35 -9.83 33.63
CA LEU A 708 42.19 -11.00 33.88
C LEU A 708 41.37 -12.28 33.73
N TRP A 709 41.76 -13.12 32.78
CA TRP A 709 41.12 -14.41 32.57
C TRP A 709 42.09 -15.55 32.89
N ARG A 710 41.68 -16.46 33.74
CA ARG A 710 42.49 -17.60 34.17
C ARG A 710 42.33 -18.75 33.19
N VAL A 711 43.45 -19.18 32.60
CA VAL A 711 43.52 -20.36 31.76
C VAL A 711 44.00 -21.52 32.63
N ARG A 712 43.09 -22.47 32.90
CA ARG A 712 43.40 -23.70 33.60
C ARG A 712 43.75 -24.77 32.59
N ASP A 713 44.92 -25.38 32.76
CA ASP A 713 45.45 -26.49 31.97
C ASP A 713 45.34 -26.28 30.43
N PRO A 714 46.33 -25.61 29.80
CA PRO A 714 46.33 -25.42 28.35
C PRO A 714 46.54 -26.73 27.56
N GLY A 715 46.73 -27.87 28.23
CA GLY A 715 47.05 -29.17 27.61
C GLY A 715 48.54 -29.33 27.25
N PRO A 716 49.00 -30.52 26.84
CA PRO A 716 50.41 -30.82 26.58
C PRO A 716 50.99 -30.29 25.28
N GLY A 717 50.16 -29.60 24.42
CA GLY A 717 50.57 -29.06 23.11
C GLY A 717 50.77 -27.55 23.10
N PRO A 718 51.26 -26.97 22.00
CA PRO A 718 51.38 -25.53 21.85
C PRO A 718 49.97 -24.90 21.82
N ALA A 719 49.80 -23.82 22.61
CA ALA A 719 48.54 -23.05 22.62
C ALA A 719 48.87 -21.58 22.37
N PHE A 720 48.24 -21.05 21.33
CA PHE A 720 48.33 -19.65 20.93
C PHE A 720 47.02 -18.95 21.27
N TYR A 721 47.11 -17.73 21.71
CA TYR A 721 45.92 -16.92 22.02
C TYR A 721 45.99 -15.61 21.26
N ARG A 722 44.83 -15.18 20.77
CA ARG A 722 44.64 -13.84 20.20
C ARG A 722 43.39 -13.20 20.74
N ILE A 723 43.34 -11.88 20.68
CA ILE A 723 42.18 -11.12 21.05
C ILE A 723 41.71 -10.31 19.87
N ARG A 724 40.40 -10.25 19.69
CA ARG A 724 39.77 -9.34 18.76
C ARG A 724 38.54 -8.70 19.39
N LEU A 725 38.08 -7.61 18.78
CA LEU A 725 36.80 -7.03 19.09
C LEU A 725 35.71 -7.90 18.44
N ALA A 726 34.61 -8.11 19.12
CA ALA A 726 33.45 -8.74 18.52
C ALA A 726 32.83 -7.79 17.48
N PRO A 727 32.31 -8.31 16.34
CA PRO A 727 31.68 -7.51 15.31
C PRO A 727 30.42 -6.79 15.78
#